data_6f97af98c52fc9c8e1f3b8b2a65c50f1
#
_entry.id   6f97af98c52fc9c8e1f3b8b2a65c50f1
#
_cell.length_a   1.000
_cell.length_b   1.000
_cell.length_c   1.000
_cell.angle_alpha   90.00
_cell.angle_beta   90.00
_cell.angle_gamma   90.00
#
_symmetry.space_group_name_H-M   'P 1'
#
loop_
_entity.id
_entity.type
_entity.pdbx_description
1 polymer ?
#
loop_
_entity_poly.entity_id
_entity_poly.type
_entity_poly.pdbx_seq_one_letter_code
_entity_poly.pdbx_strand_id
1 'polypeptide(L)'
;MTAQVPKPEKAHKLTPMMAQFLAIKEGVGPEAVLFYRMGDFYELFFDDAVRAAAALDIALTKRGKHLGEPIPMCGVPVHSSEVYLQRLIKKGFRVAVCEQTEDPAEAKKRGSKSVVRREVVRLVTPGTLTEDSLLDARGASLILAAARTPAGDYGLAWADVSDGTFKTSASSAKALPAQLAALSPRELVLPEGLYHDAEAMAALPLGGIALTPQPETKFDIRAGQRRITERFKVGDLEGLGDFSNAEIAAAGALLDYLTLTQAGAPVQLSAPKASKTSGFLAIDPATRTSLEIDRTQKGARAGSLLAVIDRTVTGPGARELSARLNRPLLDVIEINARLDAVTFFNAEEGLRQALRGHLRGAGDMARAASRLVLGRGGPRDLQALANTLKLCETIVAEFAAKPNVSPPAAVESALRGISLSNKTEMAALVRDLSKALQSDVPMLARDGGFIALGWSPEIDTLKTLRDDSRRLIAGLQSNYAKLADVPTLKIKHNNVLGYFVEVTPKHADAVLSKGPESPFIHKQTLVSGVRFTTVELAELDNKIASAAERVTALEIDVFNGFVGRVTTHVDLIRDMAAALARLDVQAGWAVWASENKAVRPVISDGPIFKIKGGRHPVVEDALRKSGAPAFTSNDCALSSDAKTAPRLTLITGPNMAGKSTYLRQNALMFILAQSGGYVPADSAEIGAADQLFSRVGASDDLSKGRSTFMTEMIETAAILNQATDRSFVILDEIGRGTSTFDGLSIAWASVEHLLEVNKSRALFATHYHELTELIDGLEGAENASLRAKEWDGDLVFLHDVKPGAADRSYGVQVAKLAGLPIAAVDRARAVLERLESDSVNAASAPIGLPLFTAAVAAPEKPSALDLALARLDVDSLTPRQALDLLYELNGKAKDKIG
;
A
#
# COMPACT_ATOMS: atom_id res chain seq x y z
N MET A 1 67.16 -5.14 -41.02
CA MET A 1 66.11 -5.49 -40.00
C MET A 1 64.92 -4.56 -40.18
N THR A 2 63.93 -5.02 -40.95
CA THR A 2 62.69 -4.28 -41.26
C THR A 2 61.66 -4.60 -40.15
N ALA A 3 61.34 -3.59 -39.39
CA ALA A 3 60.28 -3.72 -38.36
C ALA A 3 58.93 -3.95 -39.04
N GLN A 4 58.25 -5.08 -38.73
CA GLN A 4 56.89 -5.36 -39.11
C GLN A 4 55.94 -4.47 -38.30
N VAL A 5 55.20 -3.61 -38.98
CA VAL A 5 54.05 -2.85 -38.40
C VAL A 5 52.98 -3.89 -38.02
N PRO A 6 52.43 -3.88 -36.81
CA PRO A 6 51.34 -4.77 -36.40
C PRO A 6 50.07 -4.42 -37.22
N LYS A 7 49.45 -5.43 -37.80
CA LYS A 7 48.13 -5.31 -38.46
C LYS A 7 47.11 -4.80 -37.44
N PRO A 8 46.22 -3.83 -37.83
CA PRO A 8 45.18 -3.40 -36.95
C PRO A 8 44.24 -4.59 -36.63
N GLU A 9 44.01 -4.82 -35.34
CA GLU A 9 43.06 -5.78 -34.80
C GLU A 9 41.67 -5.53 -35.45
N LYS A 10 41.12 -6.57 -36.02
CA LYS A 10 39.76 -6.51 -36.57
C LYS A 10 38.80 -6.11 -35.43
N ALA A 11 38.20 -4.92 -35.53
CA ALA A 11 37.11 -4.52 -34.69
C ALA A 11 36.06 -5.64 -34.72
N HIS A 12 35.86 -6.33 -33.60
CA HIS A 12 34.86 -7.38 -33.46
C HIS A 12 33.48 -6.76 -33.65
N LYS A 13 32.88 -6.96 -34.85
CA LYS A 13 31.49 -6.54 -35.13
C LYS A 13 30.57 -7.27 -34.17
N LEU A 14 29.76 -6.49 -33.42
CA LEU A 14 28.64 -6.99 -32.63
C LEU A 14 27.78 -7.94 -33.48
N THR A 15 27.29 -9.01 -32.85
CA THR A 15 26.28 -9.84 -33.51
C THR A 15 24.99 -9.02 -33.68
N PRO A 16 24.21 -9.22 -34.73
CA PRO A 16 22.96 -8.46 -34.97
C PRO A 16 22.00 -8.51 -33.76
N MET A 17 21.93 -9.64 -33.07
CA MET A 17 21.12 -9.80 -31.84
C MET A 17 21.64 -8.92 -30.69
N MET A 18 22.95 -8.86 -30.48
CA MET A 18 23.54 -8.05 -29.41
C MET A 18 23.43 -6.55 -29.73
N ALA A 19 23.48 -6.17 -31.00
CA ALA A 19 23.20 -4.79 -31.41
C ALA A 19 21.75 -4.38 -31.12
N GLN A 20 20.79 -5.28 -31.37
CA GLN A 20 19.38 -5.07 -31.02
C GLN A 20 19.20 -4.95 -29.50
N PHE A 21 19.84 -5.83 -28.72
CA PHE A 21 19.80 -5.77 -27.24
C PHE A 21 20.29 -4.42 -26.71
N LEU A 22 21.48 -3.97 -27.17
CA LEU A 22 22.06 -2.71 -26.72
C LEU A 22 21.18 -1.50 -27.08
N ALA A 23 20.64 -1.46 -28.30
CA ALA A 23 19.73 -0.40 -28.72
C ALA A 23 18.45 -0.35 -27.88
N ILE A 24 17.87 -1.51 -27.54
CA ILE A 24 16.70 -1.59 -26.64
C ILE A 24 17.10 -1.16 -25.22
N LYS A 25 18.25 -1.60 -24.73
CA LYS A 25 18.75 -1.25 -23.39
C LYS A 25 19.01 0.25 -23.25
N GLU A 26 19.56 0.89 -24.26
CA GLU A 26 19.75 2.34 -24.30
C GLU A 26 18.43 3.11 -24.18
N GLY A 27 17.38 2.64 -24.85
CA GLY A 27 16.03 3.21 -24.78
C GLY A 27 15.33 3.02 -23.42
N VAL A 28 15.70 1.98 -22.66
CA VAL A 28 15.13 1.68 -21.33
C VAL A 28 15.90 2.38 -20.22
N GLY A 29 17.18 2.72 -20.44
CA GLY A 29 18.05 3.34 -19.49
C GLY A 29 18.79 2.37 -18.54
N PRO A 30 19.81 2.85 -17.82
CA PRO A 30 20.70 2.01 -16.99
C PRO A 30 20.01 1.40 -15.76
N GLU A 31 19.02 2.09 -15.20
CA GLU A 31 18.36 1.72 -13.94
C GLU A 31 17.50 0.47 -14.05
N ALA A 32 16.82 0.26 -15.19
CA ALA A 32 15.95 -0.88 -15.38
C ALA A 32 16.69 -2.11 -15.88
N VAL A 33 16.44 -3.26 -15.32
CA VAL A 33 16.96 -4.57 -15.78
C VAL A 33 16.13 -5.03 -16.97
N LEU A 34 16.79 -5.44 -18.08
CA LEU A 34 16.13 -5.86 -19.29
C LEU A 34 15.94 -7.39 -19.37
N PHE A 35 14.70 -7.84 -19.26
CA PHE A 35 14.28 -9.21 -19.55
C PHE A 35 14.10 -9.36 -21.07
N TYR A 36 15.14 -9.85 -21.74
CA TYR A 36 15.17 -9.97 -23.20
C TYR A 36 14.74 -11.37 -23.66
N ARG A 37 13.60 -11.50 -24.31
CA ARG A 37 13.03 -12.78 -24.74
C ARG A 37 13.90 -13.52 -25.74
N MET A 38 14.33 -14.73 -25.40
CA MET A 38 15.10 -15.63 -26.24
C MET A 38 14.50 -17.04 -26.20
N GLY A 39 13.56 -17.34 -27.08
CA GLY A 39 12.82 -18.61 -27.06
C GLY A 39 12.02 -18.78 -25.76
N ASP A 40 12.34 -19.82 -24.99
CA ASP A 40 11.66 -20.13 -23.70
C ASP A 40 12.29 -19.47 -22.49
N PHE A 41 13.27 -18.56 -22.70
CA PHE A 41 13.96 -17.83 -21.63
C PHE A 41 13.86 -16.32 -21.83
N TYR A 42 13.88 -15.58 -20.71
CA TYR A 42 14.33 -14.20 -20.69
C TYR A 42 15.81 -14.21 -20.31
N GLU A 43 16.67 -13.76 -21.23
CA GLU A 43 18.10 -13.64 -21.02
C GLU A 43 18.45 -12.21 -20.65
N LEU A 44 19.39 -12.06 -19.72
CA LEU A 44 19.94 -10.81 -19.26
C LEU A 44 21.43 -10.78 -19.57
N PHE A 45 21.97 -9.61 -19.92
CA PHE A 45 23.37 -9.46 -20.31
C PHE A 45 24.02 -8.29 -19.58
N PHE A 46 25.36 -8.27 -19.58
CA PHE A 46 26.21 -7.22 -18.99
C PHE A 46 25.89 -6.99 -17.50
N ASP A 47 25.83 -5.73 -17.07
CA ASP A 47 25.56 -5.36 -15.68
C ASP A 47 24.19 -5.84 -15.19
N ASP A 48 23.20 -5.88 -16.08
CA ASP A 48 21.86 -6.42 -15.74
C ASP A 48 21.96 -7.88 -15.30
N ALA A 49 22.80 -8.68 -15.96
CA ALA A 49 23.02 -10.08 -15.58
C ALA A 49 23.70 -10.20 -14.21
N VAL A 50 24.70 -9.36 -13.95
CA VAL A 50 25.44 -9.37 -12.67
C VAL A 50 24.51 -8.97 -11.52
N ARG A 51 23.78 -7.86 -11.68
CA ARG A 51 22.84 -7.35 -10.68
C ARG A 51 21.70 -8.34 -10.42
N ALA A 52 21.09 -8.87 -11.48
CA ALA A 52 19.98 -9.81 -11.36
C ALA A 52 20.42 -11.17 -10.82
N ALA A 53 21.56 -11.73 -11.24
CA ALA A 53 22.07 -13.00 -10.73
C ALA A 53 22.32 -12.93 -9.22
N ALA A 54 22.94 -11.85 -8.74
CA ALA A 54 23.17 -11.60 -7.31
C ALA A 54 21.86 -11.42 -6.54
N ALA A 55 20.88 -10.70 -7.13
CA ALA A 55 19.59 -10.45 -6.49
C ALA A 55 18.69 -11.69 -6.43
N LEU A 56 18.76 -12.57 -7.43
CA LEU A 56 17.90 -13.75 -7.58
C LEU A 56 18.51 -15.03 -7.03
N ASP A 57 19.80 -15.01 -6.74
CA ASP A 57 20.61 -16.18 -6.36
C ASP A 57 20.56 -17.26 -7.46
N ILE A 58 20.86 -16.85 -8.72
CA ILE A 58 20.93 -17.73 -9.88
C ILE A 58 22.32 -17.70 -10.51
N ALA A 59 22.65 -18.74 -11.30
CA ALA A 59 23.96 -18.88 -11.92
C ALA A 59 24.25 -17.75 -12.92
N LEU A 60 25.38 -17.08 -12.76
CA LEU A 60 25.95 -16.14 -13.71
C LEU A 60 26.85 -16.91 -14.67
N THR A 61 26.55 -16.87 -15.96
CA THR A 61 27.27 -17.53 -17.04
C THR A 61 27.89 -16.51 -18.00
N LYS A 62 28.46 -16.96 -19.11
CA LYS A 62 29.09 -16.10 -20.11
C LYS A 62 28.63 -16.50 -21.51
N ARG A 63 28.29 -15.53 -22.37
CA ARG A 63 27.85 -15.78 -23.74
C ARG A 63 28.49 -14.82 -24.73
N GLY A 64 29.48 -15.31 -25.48
CA GLY A 64 30.18 -14.50 -26.46
C GLY A 64 31.18 -13.51 -25.85
N LYS A 65 31.70 -12.61 -26.69
CA LYS A 65 32.63 -11.55 -26.29
C LYS A 65 32.21 -10.20 -26.87
N HIS A 66 32.40 -9.14 -26.11
CA HIS A 66 32.25 -7.75 -26.52
C HIS A 66 33.50 -6.98 -26.16
N LEU A 67 34.10 -6.28 -27.13
CA LEU A 67 35.37 -5.55 -26.94
C LEU A 67 36.53 -6.40 -26.33
N GLY A 68 36.55 -7.70 -26.66
CA GLY A 68 37.52 -8.64 -26.13
C GLY A 68 37.16 -9.34 -24.83
N GLU A 69 36.21 -8.77 -24.04
CA GLU A 69 35.77 -9.31 -22.76
C GLU A 69 34.57 -10.25 -22.90
N PRO A 70 34.50 -11.33 -22.09
CA PRO A 70 33.33 -12.21 -22.06
C PRO A 70 32.08 -11.47 -21.56
N ILE A 71 30.93 -11.63 -22.25
CA ILE A 71 29.67 -11.01 -21.84
C ILE A 71 29.04 -11.83 -20.70
N PRO A 72 28.88 -11.25 -19.50
CA PRO A 72 28.11 -11.90 -18.44
C PRO A 72 26.67 -12.11 -18.88
N MET A 73 26.10 -13.26 -18.53
CA MET A 73 24.72 -13.62 -18.88
C MET A 73 24.08 -14.44 -17.76
N CYS A 74 22.82 -14.19 -17.45
CA CYS A 74 21.94 -15.10 -16.73
C CYS A 74 20.60 -15.18 -17.44
N GLY A 75 19.77 -16.14 -17.08
CA GLY A 75 18.46 -16.32 -17.72
C GLY A 75 17.43 -16.92 -16.77
N VAL A 76 16.18 -16.57 -17.00
CA VAL A 76 15.01 -17.08 -16.25
C VAL A 76 14.01 -17.69 -17.25
N PRO A 77 13.42 -18.87 -16.93
CA PRO A 77 12.43 -19.48 -17.81
C PRO A 77 11.17 -18.62 -17.90
N VAL A 78 10.61 -18.47 -19.09
CA VAL A 78 9.41 -17.63 -19.32
C VAL A 78 8.22 -18.12 -18.51
N HIS A 79 7.99 -19.43 -18.45
CA HIS A 79 6.84 -20.01 -17.73
C HIS A 79 6.89 -19.77 -16.20
N SER A 80 8.05 -19.45 -15.64
CA SER A 80 8.25 -19.15 -14.22
C SER A 80 8.76 -17.73 -13.97
N SER A 81 8.79 -16.88 -14.98
CA SER A 81 9.36 -15.52 -14.92
C SER A 81 8.71 -14.63 -13.87
N GLU A 82 7.42 -14.82 -13.59
CA GLU A 82 6.69 -14.05 -12.57
C GLU A 82 7.31 -14.18 -11.17
N VAL A 83 7.79 -15.37 -10.80
CA VAL A 83 8.42 -15.59 -9.48
C VAL A 83 9.73 -14.80 -9.37
N TYR A 84 10.53 -14.77 -10.44
CA TYR A 84 11.78 -14.01 -10.49
C TYR A 84 11.52 -12.51 -10.56
N LEU A 85 10.53 -12.08 -11.33
CA LEU A 85 10.07 -10.71 -11.40
C LEU A 85 9.64 -10.21 -10.01
N GLN A 86 8.84 -10.99 -9.28
CA GLN A 86 8.44 -10.65 -7.91
C GLN A 86 9.62 -10.43 -6.97
N ARG A 87 10.64 -11.30 -7.05
CA ARG A 87 11.84 -11.18 -6.22
C ARG A 87 12.63 -9.91 -6.54
N LEU A 88 12.79 -9.56 -7.83
CA LEU A 88 13.46 -8.34 -8.25
C LEU A 88 12.69 -7.09 -7.79
N ILE A 89 11.39 -7.03 -8.04
CA ILE A 89 10.54 -5.90 -7.66
C ILE A 89 10.53 -5.70 -6.13
N LYS A 90 10.45 -6.77 -5.34
CA LYS A 90 10.56 -6.68 -3.87
C LYS A 90 11.90 -6.11 -3.38
N LYS A 91 12.97 -6.27 -4.17
CA LYS A 91 14.29 -5.69 -3.91
C LYS A 91 14.46 -4.29 -4.52
N GLY A 92 13.38 -3.67 -5.04
CA GLY A 92 13.38 -2.31 -5.58
C GLY A 92 13.87 -2.18 -7.02
N PHE A 93 14.09 -3.29 -7.75
CA PHE A 93 14.46 -3.24 -9.16
C PHE A 93 13.30 -2.82 -10.03
N ARG A 94 13.62 -2.15 -11.14
CA ARG A 94 12.72 -1.93 -12.28
C ARG A 94 13.07 -2.95 -13.36
N VAL A 95 12.07 -3.54 -13.99
CA VAL A 95 12.29 -4.59 -15.00
C VAL A 95 11.54 -4.25 -16.27
N ALA A 96 12.29 -4.07 -17.37
CA ALA A 96 11.73 -3.93 -18.70
C ALA A 96 11.53 -5.31 -19.33
N VAL A 97 10.30 -5.64 -19.67
CA VAL A 97 9.95 -6.91 -20.33
C VAL A 97 9.94 -6.69 -21.84
N CYS A 98 10.84 -7.37 -22.53
CA CYS A 98 11.02 -7.30 -23.96
C CYS A 98 10.59 -8.61 -24.62
N GLU A 99 9.52 -8.55 -25.43
CA GLU A 99 8.91 -9.69 -26.11
C GLU A 99 9.26 -9.75 -27.60
N GLN A 100 9.14 -10.93 -28.18
CA GLN A 100 9.18 -11.13 -29.64
C GLN A 100 7.84 -10.68 -30.23
N THR A 101 7.86 -9.63 -31.05
CA THR A 101 6.68 -9.04 -31.70
C THR A 101 6.47 -9.54 -33.11
N GLU A 102 7.26 -10.52 -33.54
CA GLU A 102 7.25 -11.10 -34.90
C GLU A 102 7.43 -12.61 -34.81
N ASP A 103 6.77 -13.34 -35.72
CA ASP A 103 6.98 -14.79 -35.88
C ASP A 103 8.41 -15.08 -36.36
N PRO A 104 9.16 -16.00 -35.73
CA PRO A 104 10.48 -16.42 -36.22
C PRO A 104 10.51 -16.91 -37.67
N ALA A 105 9.42 -17.44 -38.18
CA ALA A 105 9.28 -17.86 -39.58
C ALA A 105 9.30 -16.66 -40.54
N GLU A 106 8.69 -15.54 -40.17
CA GLU A 106 8.70 -14.29 -40.91
C GLU A 106 10.09 -13.65 -40.95
N ALA A 107 10.79 -13.64 -39.82
CA ALA A 107 12.15 -13.18 -39.75
C ALA A 107 13.09 -13.96 -40.69
N LYS A 108 12.91 -15.29 -40.80
CA LYS A 108 13.69 -16.15 -41.73
C LYS A 108 13.48 -15.81 -43.20
N LYS A 109 12.26 -15.34 -43.60
CA LYS A 109 11.97 -14.91 -44.98
C LYS A 109 12.80 -13.69 -45.40
N ARG A 110 13.25 -12.84 -44.44
CA ARG A 110 14.10 -11.67 -44.71
C ARG A 110 15.58 -12.00 -44.90
N GLY A 111 15.97 -13.24 -44.71
CA GLY A 111 17.33 -13.73 -44.92
C GLY A 111 17.97 -14.34 -43.66
N SER A 112 19.05 -15.13 -43.87
CA SER A 112 19.67 -15.94 -42.83
C SER A 112 20.36 -15.14 -41.71
N LYS A 113 20.54 -13.83 -41.87
CA LYS A 113 21.13 -12.90 -40.88
C LYS A 113 20.11 -12.00 -40.18
N SER A 114 18.81 -12.13 -40.52
CA SER A 114 17.77 -11.31 -39.91
C SER A 114 17.53 -11.73 -38.47
N VAL A 115 17.30 -10.77 -37.61
CA VAL A 115 16.96 -10.98 -36.20
C VAL A 115 15.45 -10.82 -36.05
N VAL A 116 14.84 -11.66 -35.22
CA VAL A 116 13.41 -11.55 -34.85
C VAL A 116 13.22 -10.20 -34.16
N ARG A 117 12.20 -9.45 -34.60
CA ARG A 117 11.84 -8.15 -33.98
C ARG A 117 11.45 -8.34 -32.53
N ARG A 118 12.00 -7.49 -31.66
CA ARG A 118 11.71 -7.45 -30.25
C ARG A 118 11.48 -6.03 -29.79
N GLU A 119 10.50 -5.87 -28.93
CA GLU A 119 10.12 -4.56 -28.41
C GLU A 119 9.85 -4.67 -26.91
N VAL A 120 10.11 -3.59 -26.18
CA VAL A 120 9.69 -3.50 -24.78
C VAL A 120 8.19 -3.34 -24.75
N VAL A 121 7.50 -4.34 -24.24
CA VAL A 121 6.04 -4.33 -24.11
C VAL A 121 5.59 -3.75 -22.77
N ARG A 122 6.52 -3.62 -21.82
CA ARG A 122 6.21 -3.14 -20.47
C ARG A 122 7.46 -2.84 -19.65
N LEU A 123 7.38 -1.80 -18.83
CA LEU A 123 8.30 -1.54 -17.72
C LEU A 123 7.58 -1.84 -16.40
N VAL A 124 8.01 -2.86 -15.67
CA VAL A 124 7.45 -3.25 -14.37
C VAL A 124 8.22 -2.53 -13.27
N THR A 125 7.50 -1.79 -12.45
CA THR A 125 8.04 -1.06 -11.29
C THR A 125 7.25 -1.41 -10.03
N PRO A 126 7.74 -1.08 -8.84
CA PRO A 126 7.02 -1.36 -7.59
C PRO A 126 5.59 -0.79 -7.54
N GLY A 127 5.33 0.35 -8.21
CA GLY A 127 4.03 1.03 -8.24
C GLY A 127 3.12 0.63 -9.40
N THR A 128 3.60 -0.15 -10.40
CA THR A 128 2.84 -0.48 -11.62
C THR A 128 2.46 -1.95 -11.74
N LEU A 129 2.44 -2.67 -10.63
CA LEU A 129 2.06 -4.08 -10.57
C LEU A 129 0.56 -4.27 -10.83
N THR A 130 0.23 -5.29 -11.64
CA THR A 130 -1.16 -5.63 -11.97
C THR A 130 -1.45 -7.13 -11.86
N GLU A 131 -0.42 -7.96 -11.84
CA GLU A 131 -0.54 -9.41 -11.72
C GLU A 131 -0.93 -9.82 -10.29
N ASP A 132 -1.90 -10.71 -10.19
CA ASP A 132 -2.41 -11.21 -8.92
C ASP A 132 -1.34 -11.89 -8.07
N SER A 133 -0.44 -12.63 -8.74
CA SER A 133 0.70 -13.31 -8.10
C SER A 133 1.72 -12.36 -7.48
N LEU A 134 1.78 -11.09 -7.94
CA LEU A 134 2.72 -10.07 -7.49
C LEU A 134 2.12 -9.12 -6.44
N LEU A 135 0.80 -9.06 -6.37
CA LEU A 135 0.06 -8.16 -5.50
C LEU A 135 -0.27 -8.81 -4.14
N ASP A 136 -0.28 -7.99 -3.09
CA ASP A 136 -0.94 -8.35 -1.85
C ASP A 136 -2.46 -8.19 -2.04
N ALA A 137 -3.22 -9.26 -1.88
CA ALA A 137 -4.68 -9.21 -2.02
C ALA A 137 -5.33 -8.24 -1.02
N ARG A 138 -4.73 -8.10 0.17
CA ARG A 138 -5.22 -7.26 1.28
C ARG A 138 -4.52 -5.89 1.37
N GLY A 139 -3.55 -5.60 0.49
CA GLY A 139 -2.78 -4.37 0.43
C GLY A 139 -3.04 -3.58 -0.85
N ALA A 140 -3.04 -2.25 -0.77
CA ALA A 140 -3.03 -1.37 -1.94
C ALA A 140 -1.62 -1.31 -2.55
N SER A 141 -1.55 -1.06 -3.87
CA SER A 141 -0.30 -0.87 -4.60
C SER A 141 -0.26 0.52 -5.23
N LEU A 142 -0.07 1.53 -4.39
CA LEU A 142 -0.14 2.92 -4.82
C LEU A 142 1.16 3.37 -5.50
N ILE A 143 1.01 4.06 -6.63
CA ILE A 143 2.01 4.94 -7.20
C ILE A 143 1.56 6.38 -7.00
N LEU A 144 2.48 7.27 -6.62
CA LEU A 144 2.19 8.65 -6.32
C LEU A 144 3.13 9.58 -7.10
N ALA A 145 2.60 10.66 -7.66
CA ALA A 145 3.39 11.77 -8.20
C ALA A 145 3.22 12.99 -7.30
N ALA A 146 4.32 13.71 -7.04
CA ALA A 146 4.33 14.97 -6.30
C ALA A 146 4.90 16.07 -7.15
N ALA A 147 4.16 17.19 -7.29
CA ALA A 147 4.60 18.42 -7.95
C ALA A 147 4.69 19.55 -6.93
N ARG A 148 5.76 20.35 -6.95
CA ARG A 148 5.98 21.49 -6.05
C ARG A 148 5.65 22.80 -6.78
N THR A 149 4.93 23.67 -6.11
CA THR A 149 4.72 25.05 -6.62
C THR A 149 5.91 25.95 -6.29
N PRO A 150 6.06 27.08 -6.98
CA PRO A 150 7.06 28.10 -6.60
C PRO A 150 6.85 28.66 -5.18
N ALA A 151 5.61 28.63 -4.65
CA ALA A 151 5.29 29.05 -3.29
C ALA A 151 5.66 28.01 -2.22
N GLY A 152 6.11 26.81 -2.62
CA GLY A 152 6.53 25.74 -1.72
C GLY A 152 5.42 24.74 -1.35
N ASP A 153 4.19 24.94 -1.80
CA ASP A 153 3.11 23.97 -1.66
C ASP A 153 3.21 22.84 -2.68
N TYR A 154 2.53 21.75 -2.43
CA TYR A 154 2.57 20.55 -3.26
C TYR A 154 1.19 20.16 -3.80
N GLY A 155 1.19 19.60 -5.01
CA GLY A 155 0.10 18.82 -5.54
C GLY A 155 0.50 17.35 -5.55
N LEU A 156 -0.39 16.50 -5.08
CA LEU A 156 -0.23 15.05 -5.06
C LEU A 156 -1.25 14.42 -6.01
N ALA A 157 -0.80 13.43 -6.76
CA ALA A 157 -1.67 12.57 -7.55
C ALA A 157 -1.25 11.11 -7.33
N TRP A 158 -2.19 10.23 -7.02
CA TRP A 158 -1.89 8.82 -6.81
C TRP A 158 -2.91 7.90 -7.46
N ALA A 159 -2.43 6.75 -7.89
CA ALA A 159 -3.24 5.73 -8.51
C ALA A 159 -2.89 4.33 -7.98
N ASP A 160 -3.86 3.43 -7.95
CA ASP A 160 -3.62 1.98 -7.92
C ASP A 160 -3.94 1.42 -9.31
N VAL A 161 -2.90 1.06 -10.06
CA VAL A 161 -3.06 0.54 -11.42
C VAL A 161 -3.82 -0.79 -11.44
N SER A 162 -3.75 -1.52 -10.32
CA SER A 162 -4.38 -2.84 -10.22
C SER A 162 -5.90 -2.79 -10.13
N ASP A 163 -6.47 -1.73 -9.57
CA ASP A 163 -7.93 -1.55 -9.48
C ASP A 163 -8.45 -0.33 -10.26
N GLY A 164 -7.53 0.52 -10.74
CA GLY A 164 -7.81 1.68 -11.57
C GLY A 164 -8.28 2.91 -10.80
N THR A 165 -8.09 2.99 -9.48
CA THR A 165 -8.38 4.22 -8.71
C THR A 165 -7.37 5.32 -9.05
N PHE A 166 -7.87 6.58 -9.12
CA PHE A 166 -7.04 7.75 -9.38
C PHE A 166 -7.57 8.94 -8.57
N LYS A 167 -6.71 9.51 -7.73
CA LYS A 167 -7.06 10.62 -6.83
C LYS A 167 -5.99 11.68 -6.81
N THR A 168 -6.38 12.90 -6.45
CA THR A 168 -5.47 14.02 -6.24
C THR A 168 -5.71 14.71 -4.90
N SER A 169 -4.77 15.49 -4.45
CA SER A 169 -4.90 16.33 -3.26
C SER A 169 -3.86 17.45 -3.29
N ALA A 170 -4.25 18.65 -2.89
CA ALA A 170 -3.29 19.68 -2.52
C ALA A 170 -2.65 19.37 -1.16
N SER A 171 -1.43 19.82 -0.92
CA SER A 171 -0.72 19.65 0.35
C SER A 171 0.19 20.86 0.61
N SER A 172 0.23 21.34 1.84
CA SER A 172 1.31 22.23 2.27
C SER A 172 2.60 21.42 2.50
N ALA A 173 3.75 22.08 2.45
CA ALA A 173 5.02 21.44 2.77
C ALA A 173 5.01 20.79 4.17
N LYS A 174 4.34 21.41 5.14
CA LYS A 174 4.18 20.93 6.51
C LYS A 174 3.34 19.63 6.60
N ALA A 175 2.29 19.50 5.78
CA ALA A 175 1.38 18.35 5.79
C ALA A 175 1.87 17.18 4.93
N LEU A 176 2.80 17.41 4.01
CA LEU A 176 3.27 16.41 3.05
C LEU A 176 3.82 15.12 3.70
N PRO A 177 4.66 15.16 4.76
CA PRO A 177 5.18 13.94 5.38
C PRO A 177 4.07 13.06 5.95
N ALA A 178 3.08 13.65 6.62
CA ALA A 178 1.94 12.92 7.18
C ALA A 178 1.07 12.29 6.08
N GLN A 179 0.85 13.00 4.96
CA GLN A 179 0.09 12.48 3.82
C GLN A 179 0.81 11.33 3.12
N LEU A 180 2.12 11.44 2.88
CA LEU A 180 2.92 10.37 2.30
C LEU A 180 2.91 9.12 3.20
N ALA A 181 3.07 9.29 4.50
CA ALA A 181 2.98 8.20 5.46
C ALA A 181 1.59 7.53 5.46
N ALA A 182 0.51 8.32 5.36
CA ALA A 182 -0.85 7.82 5.30
C ALA A 182 -1.16 7.04 4.02
N LEU A 183 -0.65 7.49 2.87
CA LEU A 183 -0.83 6.83 1.58
C LEU A 183 0.12 5.64 1.41
N SER A 184 1.31 5.70 2.02
CA SER A 184 2.34 4.65 1.96
C SER A 184 2.56 4.10 0.54
N PRO A 185 2.89 4.98 -0.46
CA PRO A 185 3.03 4.55 -1.84
C PRO A 185 4.23 3.60 -2.00
N ARG A 186 4.13 2.70 -2.97
CA ARG A 186 5.25 1.81 -3.35
C ARG A 186 6.29 2.54 -4.19
N GLU A 187 5.85 3.57 -4.91
CA GLU A 187 6.69 4.34 -5.82
C GLU A 187 6.28 5.82 -5.77
N LEU A 188 7.27 6.70 -5.74
CA LEU A 188 7.10 8.15 -5.76
C LEU A 188 7.78 8.74 -7.01
N VAL A 189 6.97 9.31 -7.88
CA VAL A 189 7.39 10.04 -9.09
C VAL A 189 7.52 11.51 -8.74
N LEU A 190 8.69 12.10 -8.98
CA LEU A 190 8.97 13.49 -8.59
C LEU A 190 9.86 14.18 -9.63
N PRO A 191 9.81 15.53 -9.74
CA PRO A 191 10.69 16.28 -10.62
C PRO A 191 12.15 16.14 -10.17
N GLU A 192 13.09 16.13 -11.13
CA GLU A 192 14.53 16.02 -10.87
C GLU A 192 15.04 17.06 -9.89
N GLY A 193 14.56 18.32 -9.98
CA GLY A 193 14.94 19.39 -9.06
C GLY A 193 14.53 19.09 -7.62
N LEU A 194 13.35 18.50 -7.39
CA LEU A 194 12.94 18.09 -6.07
C LEU A 194 13.74 16.88 -5.57
N TYR A 195 14.07 15.94 -6.45
CA TYR A 195 14.92 14.78 -6.12
C TYR A 195 16.31 15.18 -5.64
N HIS A 196 16.87 16.23 -6.19
CA HIS A 196 18.20 16.76 -5.80
C HIS A 196 18.15 17.78 -4.65
N ASP A 197 16.97 18.19 -4.20
CA ASP A 197 16.78 19.04 -3.02
C ASP A 197 16.94 18.20 -1.74
N ALA A 198 18.16 18.18 -1.20
CA ALA A 198 18.52 17.35 -0.05
C ALA A 198 17.71 17.69 1.21
N GLU A 199 17.34 18.97 1.42
CA GLU A 199 16.56 19.41 2.57
C GLU A 199 15.11 18.92 2.46
N ALA A 200 14.48 19.12 1.30
CA ALA A 200 13.13 18.64 1.03
C ALA A 200 13.04 17.11 1.15
N MET A 201 14.01 16.38 0.57
CA MET A 201 14.03 14.92 0.62
C MET A 201 14.28 14.36 2.02
N ALA A 202 15.11 15.03 2.84
CA ALA A 202 15.37 14.61 4.23
C ALA A 202 14.15 14.73 5.15
N ALA A 203 13.19 15.59 4.80
CA ALA A 203 11.94 15.79 5.54
C ALA A 203 10.88 14.73 5.25
N LEU A 204 11.04 13.92 4.20
CA LEU A 204 10.04 12.94 3.75
C LEU A 204 10.26 11.54 4.33
N PRO A 205 9.19 10.78 4.64
CA PRO A 205 9.26 9.41 5.12
C PRO A 205 9.48 8.42 3.96
N LEU A 206 10.68 8.40 3.39
CA LEU A 206 10.99 7.67 2.15
C LEU A 206 11.36 6.19 2.35
N GLY A 207 11.38 5.69 3.57
CA GLY A 207 11.75 4.30 3.86
C GLY A 207 10.89 3.29 3.12
N GLY A 208 11.49 2.50 2.22
CA GLY A 208 10.80 1.46 1.44
C GLY A 208 10.01 1.97 0.23
N ILE A 209 10.08 3.26 -0.11
CA ILE A 209 9.46 3.87 -1.29
C ILE A 209 10.49 3.93 -2.43
N ALA A 210 10.16 3.38 -3.59
CA ALA A 210 11.01 3.52 -4.78
C ALA A 210 10.87 4.95 -5.34
N LEU A 211 12.00 5.65 -5.49
CA LEU A 211 12.03 7.01 -6.02
C LEU A 211 12.23 7.00 -7.54
N THR A 212 11.43 7.78 -8.25
CA THR A 212 11.45 7.88 -9.71
C THR A 212 11.54 9.33 -10.15
N PRO A 213 12.76 9.88 -10.27
CA PRO A 213 12.93 11.22 -10.81
C PRO A 213 12.49 11.26 -12.27
N GLN A 214 11.84 12.36 -12.65
CA GLN A 214 11.41 12.67 -14.02
C GLN A 214 11.78 14.10 -14.37
N PRO A 215 12.05 14.40 -15.64
CA PRO A 215 12.32 15.77 -16.11
C PRO A 215 11.22 16.76 -15.68
N GLU A 216 11.61 17.98 -15.32
CA GLU A 216 10.68 19.06 -14.94
C GLU A 216 9.57 19.31 -15.97
N THR A 217 9.88 19.15 -17.25
CA THR A 217 8.92 19.32 -18.35
C THR A 217 7.72 18.37 -18.29
N LYS A 218 7.83 17.25 -17.56
CA LYS A 218 6.72 16.31 -17.36
C LYS A 218 5.67 16.86 -16.41
N PHE A 219 6.05 17.80 -15.53
CA PHE A 219 5.20 18.45 -14.53
C PHE A 219 4.65 19.81 -15.00
N ASP A 220 4.70 20.10 -16.32
CA ASP A 220 4.09 21.29 -16.87
C ASP A 220 2.56 21.26 -16.74
N ILE A 221 1.98 22.34 -16.24
CA ILE A 221 0.54 22.46 -15.93
C ILE A 221 -0.31 22.34 -17.20
N ARG A 222 0.08 23.03 -18.30
CA ARG A 222 -0.68 23.01 -19.56
C ARG A 222 -0.63 21.64 -20.22
N ALA A 223 0.54 21.00 -20.20
CA ALA A 223 0.69 19.64 -20.67
C ALA A 223 -0.12 18.66 -19.82
N GLY A 224 -0.15 18.85 -18.50
CA GLY A 224 -0.96 18.09 -17.56
C GLY A 224 -2.45 18.22 -17.85
N GLN A 225 -2.96 19.45 -18.00
CA GLN A 225 -4.35 19.71 -18.36
C GLN A 225 -4.73 19.00 -19.65
N ARG A 226 -3.94 19.15 -20.71
CA ARG A 226 -4.18 18.49 -22.00
C ARG A 226 -4.21 16.97 -21.87
N ARG A 227 -3.24 16.35 -21.17
CA ARG A 227 -3.21 14.90 -20.96
C ARG A 227 -4.45 14.38 -20.25
N ILE A 228 -4.93 15.10 -19.22
CA ILE A 228 -6.12 14.74 -18.47
C ILE A 228 -7.37 14.85 -19.35
N THR A 229 -7.55 16.00 -20.02
CA THR A 229 -8.73 16.22 -20.88
C THR A 229 -8.80 15.22 -22.04
N GLU A 230 -7.68 14.97 -22.74
CA GLU A 230 -7.59 13.97 -23.80
C GLU A 230 -7.88 12.55 -23.26
N ARG A 231 -7.30 12.20 -22.11
CA ARG A 231 -7.46 10.85 -21.52
C ARG A 231 -8.88 10.56 -21.10
N PHE A 232 -9.56 11.52 -20.48
CA PHE A 232 -10.94 11.34 -19.97
C PHE A 232 -12.01 11.87 -20.91
N LYS A 233 -11.62 12.37 -22.09
CA LYS A 233 -12.52 12.88 -23.16
C LYS A 233 -13.47 13.95 -22.64
N VAL A 234 -12.97 14.86 -21.82
CA VAL A 234 -13.71 16.02 -21.30
C VAL A 234 -13.25 17.30 -22.01
N GLY A 235 -14.16 18.24 -22.17
CA GLY A 235 -13.83 19.54 -22.81
C GLY A 235 -13.02 20.43 -21.90
N ASP A 236 -13.27 20.36 -20.58
CA ASP A 236 -12.55 21.10 -19.54
C ASP A 236 -12.42 20.27 -18.27
N LEU A 237 -11.48 20.64 -17.39
CA LEU A 237 -11.27 20.00 -16.09
C LEU A 237 -12.36 20.32 -15.07
N GLU A 238 -13.04 21.46 -15.19
CA GLU A 238 -14.13 21.86 -14.30
C GLU A 238 -15.24 20.78 -14.20
N GLY A 239 -15.48 20.04 -15.29
CA GLY A 239 -16.42 18.92 -15.31
C GLY A 239 -15.98 17.72 -14.46
N LEU A 240 -14.71 17.62 -14.06
CA LEU A 240 -14.17 16.55 -13.22
C LEU A 240 -14.01 16.97 -11.76
N GLY A 241 -13.95 18.27 -11.48
CA GLY A 241 -13.77 18.84 -10.16
C GLY A 241 -12.84 20.06 -10.13
N ASP A 242 -12.68 20.62 -8.94
CA ASP A 242 -11.77 21.75 -8.71
C ASP A 242 -10.39 21.22 -8.32
N PHE A 243 -9.40 21.48 -9.16
CA PHE A 243 -8.01 21.03 -9.00
C PHE A 243 -7.06 22.24 -8.97
N SER A 244 -6.15 22.26 -8.02
CA SER A 244 -5.06 23.23 -8.03
C SER A 244 -4.08 22.96 -9.18
N ASN A 245 -3.34 23.99 -9.59
CA ASN A 245 -2.31 23.86 -10.63
C ASN A 245 -1.27 22.79 -10.33
N ALA A 246 -0.91 22.62 -9.04
CA ALA A 246 0.02 21.58 -8.62
C ALA A 246 -0.57 20.17 -8.74
N GLU A 247 -1.87 20.00 -8.45
CA GLU A 247 -2.56 18.71 -8.64
C GLU A 247 -2.63 18.35 -10.12
N ILE A 248 -2.91 19.34 -11.00
CA ILE A 248 -2.92 19.14 -12.45
C ILE A 248 -1.53 18.70 -12.96
N ALA A 249 -0.46 19.36 -12.49
CA ALA A 249 0.91 19.01 -12.84
C ALA A 249 1.27 17.60 -12.37
N ALA A 250 0.96 17.25 -11.13
CA ALA A 250 1.21 15.91 -10.58
C ALA A 250 0.41 14.83 -11.31
N ALA A 251 -0.89 15.07 -11.56
CA ALA A 251 -1.76 14.13 -12.27
C ALA A 251 -1.31 13.92 -13.72
N GLY A 252 -0.92 15.02 -14.41
CA GLY A 252 -0.38 14.95 -15.76
C GLY A 252 0.93 14.19 -15.86
N ALA A 253 1.84 14.39 -14.89
CA ALA A 253 3.11 13.65 -14.82
C ALA A 253 2.89 12.16 -14.52
N LEU A 254 1.96 11.84 -13.63
CA LEU A 254 1.61 10.44 -13.32
C LEU A 254 1.03 9.73 -14.53
N LEU A 255 0.11 10.35 -15.27
CA LEU A 255 -0.46 9.78 -16.51
C LEU A 255 0.60 9.55 -17.59
N ASP A 256 1.52 10.49 -17.77
CA ASP A 256 2.66 10.36 -18.69
C ASP A 256 3.54 9.17 -18.31
N TYR A 257 3.92 9.09 -17.04
CA TYR A 257 4.75 8.00 -16.53
C TYR A 257 4.06 6.63 -16.65
N LEU A 258 2.78 6.54 -16.32
CA LEU A 258 2.01 5.30 -16.47
C LEU A 258 1.89 4.88 -17.95
N THR A 259 1.73 5.83 -18.87
CA THR A 259 1.74 5.55 -20.32
C THR A 259 3.09 5.00 -20.75
N LEU A 260 4.18 5.59 -20.29
CA LEU A 260 5.54 5.10 -20.56
C LEU A 260 5.73 3.67 -20.04
N THR A 261 5.33 3.38 -18.80
CA THR A 261 5.51 2.05 -18.21
C THR A 261 4.68 0.96 -18.87
N GLN A 262 3.60 1.32 -19.54
CA GLN A 262 2.76 0.40 -20.32
C GLN A 262 3.10 0.37 -21.83
N ALA A 263 4.27 0.87 -22.23
CA ALA A 263 4.73 0.92 -23.63
C ALA A 263 3.70 1.57 -24.59
N GLY A 264 3.07 2.66 -24.14
CA GLY A 264 2.06 3.39 -24.89
C GLY A 264 0.64 2.81 -24.82
N ALA A 265 0.45 1.65 -24.19
CA ALA A 265 -0.89 1.13 -23.95
C ALA A 265 -1.65 1.98 -22.91
N PRO A 266 -2.93 2.31 -23.14
CA PRO A 266 -3.69 3.16 -22.25
C PRO A 266 -3.99 2.44 -20.93
N VAL A 267 -3.52 3.00 -19.81
CA VAL A 267 -3.90 2.54 -18.47
C VAL A 267 -5.34 2.96 -18.20
N GLN A 268 -6.18 2.02 -17.80
CA GLN A 268 -7.56 2.32 -17.46
C GLN A 268 -7.67 2.78 -16.00
N LEU A 269 -7.63 4.10 -15.82
CA LEU A 269 -7.90 4.75 -14.53
C LEU A 269 -9.30 5.37 -14.54
N SER A 270 -9.93 5.48 -13.37
CA SER A 270 -11.10 6.35 -13.19
C SER A 270 -10.71 7.81 -13.40
N ALA A 271 -11.69 8.67 -13.66
CA ALA A 271 -11.44 10.11 -13.66
C ALA A 271 -10.83 10.54 -12.31
N PRO A 272 -9.88 11.49 -12.29
CA PRO A 272 -9.27 11.94 -11.05
C PRO A 272 -10.33 12.53 -10.11
N LYS A 273 -10.27 12.13 -8.83
CA LYS A 273 -11.15 12.67 -7.79
C LYS A 273 -10.31 13.47 -6.80
N ALA A 274 -10.61 14.77 -6.67
CA ALA A 274 -9.97 15.60 -5.66
C ALA A 274 -10.34 15.11 -4.25
N SER A 275 -9.32 14.87 -3.43
CA SER A 275 -9.47 14.44 -2.04
C SER A 275 -9.10 15.62 -1.14
N LYS A 276 -10.07 16.10 -0.34
CA LYS A 276 -9.81 17.20 0.59
C LYS A 276 -8.78 16.78 1.63
N THR A 277 -7.67 17.49 1.72
CA THR A 277 -6.61 17.25 2.71
C THR A 277 -7.10 17.52 4.13
N SER A 278 -7.89 18.57 4.31
CA SER A 278 -8.42 19.04 5.60
C SER A 278 -9.55 18.18 6.18
N GLY A 279 -9.93 17.08 5.52
CA GLY A 279 -11.01 16.21 5.98
C GLY A 279 -10.57 15.01 6.84
N PHE A 280 -9.28 14.90 7.18
CA PHE A 280 -8.73 13.73 7.86
C PHE A 280 -7.87 14.12 9.06
N LEU A 281 -7.90 13.28 10.11
CA LEU A 281 -7.02 13.35 11.26
C LEU A 281 -5.55 13.26 10.78
N ALA A 282 -4.78 14.31 11.04
CA ALA A 282 -3.36 14.32 10.70
C ALA A 282 -2.58 13.47 11.73
N ILE A 283 -1.82 12.51 11.23
CA ILE A 283 -0.96 11.63 12.04
C ILE A 283 0.42 11.64 11.40
N ASP A 284 1.42 12.17 12.10
CA ASP A 284 2.78 12.24 11.59
C ASP A 284 3.45 10.85 11.47
N PRO A 285 4.56 10.71 10.72
CA PRO A 285 5.21 9.43 10.51
C PRO A 285 5.73 8.77 11.80
N ALA A 286 6.24 9.54 12.76
CA ALA A 286 6.75 9.05 14.04
C ALA A 286 5.60 8.49 14.89
N THR A 287 4.50 9.23 14.99
CA THR A 287 3.26 8.82 15.64
C THR A 287 2.70 7.51 15.05
N ARG A 288 2.66 7.38 13.71
CA ARG A 288 2.20 6.13 13.05
C ARG A 288 3.03 4.93 13.45
N THR A 289 4.35 5.09 13.45
CA THR A 289 5.30 4.04 13.83
C THR A 289 5.18 3.69 15.31
N SER A 290 5.09 4.70 16.17
CA SER A 290 4.94 4.56 17.63
C SER A 290 3.64 3.82 18.00
N LEU A 291 2.53 4.10 17.32
CA LEU A 291 1.21 3.49 17.56
C LEU A 291 1.00 2.15 16.84
N GLU A 292 1.92 1.75 15.98
CA GLU A 292 1.86 0.48 15.24
C GLU A 292 0.50 0.27 14.52
N ILE A 293 0.06 1.28 13.78
CA ILE A 293 -1.30 1.31 13.20
C ILE A 293 -1.50 0.19 12.18
N ASP A 294 -0.65 0.10 11.15
CA ASP A 294 -0.74 -0.88 10.07
C ASP A 294 0.40 -1.91 10.09
N ARG A 295 1.52 -1.56 10.71
CA ARG A 295 2.71 -2.41 10.89
C ARG A 295 3.32 -2.16 12.25
N THR A 296 3.96 -3.20 12.79
CA THR A 296 4.81 -3.08 13.99
C THR A 296 6.09 -2.30 13.65
N GLN A 297 6.81 -1.83 14.66
CA GLN A 297 8.13 -1.20 14.49
C GLN A 297 9.12 -2.10 13.74
N LYS A 298 8.95 -3.42 13.80
CA LYS A 298 9.73 -4.43 13.04
C LYS A 298 9.23 -4.60 11.60
N GLY A 299 8.25 -3.83 11.13
CA GLY A 299 7.68 -3.89 9.79
C GLY A 299 6.67 -5.01 9.53
N ALA A 300 6.36 -5.85 10.52
CA ALA A 300 5.38 -6.93 10.39
C ALA A 300 3.94 -6.40 10.48
N ARG A 301 3.01 -6.96 9.70
CA ARG A 301 1.57 -6.68 9.85
C ARG A 301 1.01 -7.34 11.12
N ALA A 302 1.42 -8.57 11.42
CA ALA A 302 1.00 -9.29 12.62
C ALA A 302 1.45 -8.50 13.87
N GLY A 303 0.54 -8.28 14.81
CA GLY A 303 0.76 -7.49 16.01
C GLY A 303 0.42 -6.00 15.86
N SER A 304 0.08 -5.50 14.66
CA SER A 304 -0.41 -4.13 14.46
C SER A 304 -1.90 -3.98 14.83
N LEU A 305 -2.35 -2.73 15.02
CA LEU A 305 -3.78 -2.42 15.22
C LEU A 305 -4.64 -2.99 14.09
N LEU A 306 -4.24 -2.74 12.82
CA LEU A 306 -4.95 -3.24 11.64
C LEU A 306 -5.13 -4.76 11.69
N ALA A 307 -4.08 -5.51 12.07
CA ALA A 307 -4.17 -6.97 12.13
C ALA A 307 -5.15 -7.46 13.20
N VAL A 308 -5.26 -6.74 14.32
CA VAL A 308 -6.13 -7.11 15.43
C VAL A 308 -7.60 -6.83 15.12
N ILE A 309 -7.91 -5.74 14.43
CA ILE A 309 -9.30 -5.36 14.15
C ILE A 309 -9.85 -5.95 12.84
N ASP A 310 -8.98 -6.41 11.93
CA ASP A 310 -9.39 -6.87 10.61
C ASP A 310 -10.22 -8.17 10.68
N ARG A 311 -11.53 -8.01 10.42
CA ARG A 311 -12.50 -9.12 10.28
C ARG A 311 -13.12 -9.13 8.89
N THR A 312 -12.54 -8.40 7.93
CA THR A 312 -13.00 -8.43 6.54
C THR A 312 -12.78 -9.80 5.92
N VAL A 313 -13.65 -10.18 4.99
CA VAL A 313 -13.59 -11.48 4.31
C VAL A 313 -13.16 -11.37 2.85
N THR A 314 -13.04 -10.15 2.34
CA THR A 314 -12.60 -9.87 0.97
C THR A 314 -11.29 -9.06 0.94
N GLY A 315 -10.53 -9.18 -0.15
CA GLY A 315 -9.35 -8.34 -0.39
C GLY A 315 -9.70 -6.85 -0.50
N PRO A 316 -10.70 -6.44 -1.31
CA PRO A 316 -11.16 -5.05 -1.36
C PRO A 316 -11.61 -4.49 -0.02
N GLY A 317 -12.33 -5.28 0.80
CA GLY A 317 -12.71 -4.87 2.16
C GLY A 317 -11.50 -4.62 3.06
N ALA A 318 -10.48 -5.46 2.99
CA ALA A 318 -9.25 -5.28 3.78
C ALA A 318 -8.47 -4.02 3.37
N ARG A 319 -8.43 -3.69 2.07
CA ARG A 319 -7.83 -2.45 1.57
C ARG A 319 -8.61 -1.22 2.02
N GLU A 320 -9.94 -1.26 1.97
CA GLU A 320 -10.81 -0.19 2.45
C GLU A 320 -10.64 0.02 3.96
N LEU A 321 -10.58 -1.04 4.78
CA LEU A 321 -10.32 -0.94 6.22
C LEU A 321 -8.97 -0.29 6.50
N SER A 322 -7.92 -0.73 5.81
CA SER A 322 -6.58 -0.14 5.92
C SER A 322 -6.59 1.36 5.56
N ALA A 323 -7.27 1.73 4.48
CA ALA A 323 -7.40 3.12 4.07
C ALA A 323 -8.12 3.99 5.12
N ARG A 324 -9.16 3.47 5.78
CA ARG A 324 -9.89 4.18 6.85
C ARG A 324 -9.05 4.40 8.09
N LEU A 325 -8.27 3.41 8.52
CA LEU A 325 -7.37 3.54 9.67
C LEU A 325 -6.20 4.48 9.40
N ASN A 326 -5.71 4.49 8.18
CA ASN A 326 -4.62 5.36 7.79
C ASN A 326 -5.06 6.82 7.56
N ARG A 327 -6.35 7.05 7.33
CA ARG A 327 -6.95 8.37 7.11
C ARG A 327 -8.29 8.48 7.85
N PRO A 328 -8.29 8.53 9.21
CA PRO A 328 -9.50 8.74 10.00
C PRO A 328 -10.14 10.08 9.66
N LEU A 329 -11.46 10.17 9.72
CA LEU A 329 -12.24 11.35 9.32
C LEU A 329 -12.24 12.44 10.39
N LEU A 330 -12.45 13.71 9.94
CA LEU A 330 -12.80 14.83 10.81
C LEU A 330 -14.30 15.14 10.79
N ASP A 331 -15.00 14.78 9.71
CA ASP A 331 -16.41 15.05 9.56
C ASP A 331 -17.24 14.15 10.47
N VAL A 332 -17.79 14.76 11.53
CA VAL A 332 -18.62 14.08 12.55
C VAL A 332 -19.85 13.42 11.95
N ILE A 333 -20.45 14.00 10.90
CA ILE A 333 -21.63 13.44 10.23
C ILE A 333 -21.26 12.14 9.52
N GLU A 334 -20.16 12.16 8.78
CA GLU A 334 -19.68 10.97 8.06
C GLU A 334 -19.20 9.88 9.03
N ILE A 335 -18.53 10.26 10.13
CA ILE A 335 -18.12 9.31 11.18
C ILE A 335 -19.36 8.63 11.78
N ASN A 336 -20.39 9.40 12.16
CA ASN A 336 -21.62 8.84 12.72
C ASN A 336 -22.37 7.96 11.73
N ALA A 337 -22.39 8.31 10.43
CA ALA A 337 -23.00 7.46 9.40
C ALA A 337 -22.29 6.09 9.29
N ARG A 338 -20.96 6.05 9.46
CA ARG A 338 -20.21 4.78 9.55
C ARG A 338 -20.54 4.00 10.82
N LEU A 339 -20.64 4.68 11.96
CA LEU A 339 -21.03 4.07 13.25
C LEU A 339 -22.45 3.52 13.23
N ASP A 340 -23.40 4.19 12.56
CA ASP A 340 -24.77 3.70 12.36
C ASP A 340 -24.79 2.37 11.61
N ALA A 341 -23.96 2.25 10.57
CA ALA A 341 -23.84 1.02 9.82
C ALA A 341 -23.25 -0.14 10.65
N VAL A 342 -22.26 0.14 11.52
CA VAL A 342 -21.73 -0.86 12.45
C VAL A 342 -22.79 -1.26 13.48
N THR A 343 -23.54 -0.28 14.02
CA THR A 343 -24.65 -0.53 14.96
C THR A 343 -25.70 -1.44 14.34
N PHE A 344 -26.09 -1.17 13.10
CA PHE A 344 -27.04 -1.97 12.34
C PHE A 344 -26.58 -3.42 12.22
N PHE A 345 -25.36 -3.66 11.75
CA PHE A 345 -24.84 -5.02 11.62
C PHE A 345 -24.56 -5.70 12.96
N ASN A 346 -24.36 -4.93 14.04
CA ASN A 346 -24.21 -5.50 15.37
C ASN A 346 -25.57 -6.00 15.89
N ALA A 347 -26.65 -5.26 15.62
CA ALA A 347 -28.02 -5.63 15.99
C ALA A 347 -28.57 -6.75 15.10
N GLU A 348 -28.37 -6.68 13.78
CA GLU A 348 -28.88 -7.61 12.79
C GLU A 348 -27.90 -8.74 12.47
N GLU A 349 -27.63 -9.60 13.46
CA GLU A 349 -26.65 -10.68 13.35
C GLU A 349 -26.93 -11.63 12.19
N GLY A 350 -28.20 -11.98 11.95
CA GLY A 350 -28.58 -12.88 10.86
C GLY A 350 -28.22 -12.32 9.49
N LEU A 351 -28.51 -11.02 9.24
CA LEU A 351 -28.12 -10.34 8.01
C LEU A 351 -26.59 -10.19 7.88
N ARG A 352 -25.90 -9.88 8.98
CA ARG A 352 -24.44 -9.84 9.03
C ARG A 352 -23.82 -11.17 8.63
N GLN A 353 -24.31 -12.27 9.17
CA GLN A 353 -23.79 -13.62 8.86
C GLN A 353 -24.07 -14.00 7.40
N ALA A 354 -25.29 -13.76 6.89
CA ALA A 354 -25.65 -14.02 5.50
C ALA A 354 -24.78 -13.21 4.53
N LEU A 355 -24.68 -11.89 4.73
CA LEU A 355 -23.81 -11.02 3.95
C LEU A 355 -22.37 -11.53 3.90
N ARG A 356 -21.77 -11.84 5.04
CA ARG A 356 -20.40 -12.36 5.14
C ARG A 356 -20.24 -13.73 4.49
N GLY A 357 -21.31 -14.56 4.54
CA GLY A 357 -21.35 -15.83 3.81
C GLY A 357 -21.22 -15.64 2.31
N HIS A 358 -22.00 -14.73 1.75
CA HIS A 358 -21.93 -14.37 0.34
C HIS A 358 -20.58 -13.74 -0.04
N LEU A 359 -20.09 -12.79 0.74
CA LEU A 359 -18.82 -12.09 0.47
C LEU A 359 -17.60 -13.02 0.44
N ARG A 360 -17.58 -14.14 1.17
CA ARG A 360 -16.49 -15.14 1.06
C ARG A 360 -16.35 -15.74 -0.35
N GLY A 361 -17.44 -15.77 -1.11
CA GLY A 361 -17.45 -16.21 -2.52
C GLY A 361 -17.16 -15.12 -3.52
N ALA A 362 -17.03 -13.86 -3.09
CA ALA A 362 -16.82 -12.72 -3.98
C ALA A 362 -15.36 -12.62 -4.42
N GLY A 363 -15.16 -12.50 -5.73
CA GLY A 363 -13.86 -12.15 -6.31
C GLY A 363 -13.56 -10.65 -6.25
N ASP A 364 -12.31 -10.29 -6.50
CA ASP A 364 -11.90 -8.88 -6.62
C ASP A 364 -12.27 -8.34 -8.01
N MET A 365 -13.49 -7.81 -8.12
CA MET A 365 -14.04 -7.33 -9.40
C MET A 365 -13.21 -6.21 -10.02
N ALA A 366 -12.72 -5.27 -9.21
CA ALA A 366 -11.96 -4.13 -9.71
C ALA A 366 -10.64 -4.58 -10.32
N ARG A 367 -9.91 -5.46 -9.65
CA ARG A 367 -8.65 -6.03 -10.15
C ARG A 367 -8.87 -6.94 -11.37
N ALA A 368 -9.92 -7.77 -11.35
CA ALA A 368 -10.26 -8.62 -12.49
C ALA A 368 -10.60 -7.78 -13.73
N ALA A 369 -11.44 -6.75 -13.59
CA ALA A 369 -11.78 -5.84 -14.67
C ALA A 369 -10.53 -5.11 -15.22
N SER A 370 -9.66 -4.62 -14.36
CA SER A 370 -8.41 -3.95 -14.76
C SER A 370 -7.49 -4.88 -15.55
N ARG A 371 -7.32 -6.15 -15.13
CA ARG A 371 -6.53 -7.13 -15.88
C ARG A 371 -7.12 -7.42 -17.28
N LEU A 372 -8.44 -7.59 -17.37
CA LEU A 372 -9.13 -7.81 -18.66
C LEU A 372 -8.90 -6.64 -19.60
N VAL A 373 -9.10 -5.42 -19.14
CA VAL A 373 -8.93 -4.21 -19.95
C VAL A 373 -7.48 -4.00 -20.40
N LEU A 374 -6.51 -4.37 -19.56
CA LEU A 374 -5.08 -4.32 -19.89
C LEU A 374 -4.61 -5.48 -20.79
N GLY A 375 -5.51 -6.38 -21.21
CA GLY A 375 -5.15 -7.55 -22.02
C GLY A 375 -4.33 -8.62 -21.26
N ARG A 376 -4.39 -8.60 -19.93
CA ARG A 376 -3.66 -9.52 -19.02
C ARG A 376 -4.59 -10.49 -18.29
N GLY A 377 -5.89 -10.24 -18.39
CA GLY A 377 -6.92 -11.09 -17.82
C GLY A 377 -7.23 -12.31 -18.67
N GLY A 378 -7.85 -13.31 -18.06
CA GLY A 378 -8.26 -14.55 -18.72
C GLY A 378 -9.71 -14.92 -18.41
N PRO A 379 -10.16 -16.11 -18.86
CA PRO A 379 -11.52 -16.60 -18.60
C PRO A 379 -11.90 -16.63 -17.11
N ARG A 380 -10.92 -16.89 -16.21
CA ARG A 380 -11.15 -16.85 -14.76
C ARG A 380 -11.53 -15.46 -14.23
N ASP A 381 -11.01 -14.39 -14.84
CA ASP A 381 -11.39 -13.02 -14.46
C ASP A 381 -12.82 -12.71 -14.86
N LEU A 382 -13.25 -13.14 -16.06
CA LEU A 382 -14.66 -13.04 -16.49
C LEU A 382 -15.59 -13.83 -15.57
N GLN A 383 -15.18 -15.04 -15.16
CA GLN A 383 -15.94 -15.88 -14.25
C GLN A 383 -16.04 -15.25 -12.85
N ALA A 384 -14.94 -14.70 -12.33
CA ALA A 384 -14.93 -13.98 -11.05
C ALA A 384 -15.86 -12.77 -11.06
N LEU A 385 -15.87 -12.00 -12.16
CA LEU A 385 -16.81 -10.90 -12.38
C LEU A 385 -18.26 -11.39 -12.40
N ALA A 386 -18.57 -12.41 -13.22
CA ALA A 386 -19.92 -12.96 -13.33
C ALA A 386 -20.45 -13.45 -11.98
N ASN A 387 -19.65 -14.22 -11.26
CA ASN A 387 -20.02 -14.77 -9.96
C ASN A 387 -20.26 -13.67 -8.92
N THR A 388 -19.37 -12.66 -8.86
CA THR A 388 -19.48 -11.59 -7.87
C THR A 388 -20.66 -10.65 -8.19
N LEU A 389 -20.92 -10.33 -9.45
CA LEU A 389 -22.08 -9.56 -9.86
C LEU A 389 -23.40 -10.29 -9.57
N LYS A 390 -23.44 -11.59 -9.74
CA LYS A 390 -24.59 -12.43 -9.33
C LYS A 390 -24.77 -12.41 -7.80
N LEU A 391 -23.68 -12.48 -7.04
CA LEU A 391 -23.74 -12.35 -5.57
C LEU A 391 -24.28 -11.00 -5.14
N CYS A 392 -24.03 -9.91 -5.86
CA CYS A 392 -24.62 -8.60 -5.58
C CYS A 392 -26.16 -8.65 -5.61
N GLU A 393 -26.75 -9.31 -6.59
CA GLU A 393 -28.21 -9.48 -6.67
C GLU A 393 -28.74 -10.32 -5.51
N THR A 394 -28.04 -11.41 -5.15
CA THR A 394 -28.41 -12.26 -4.02
C THR A 394 -28.37 -11.47 -2.72
N ILE A 395 -27.33 -10.65 -2.48
CA ILE A 395 -27.24 -9.79 -1.30
C ILE A 395 -28.40 -8.80 -1.25
N VAL A 396 -28.71 -8.11 -2.35
CA VAL A 396 -29.84 -7.15 -2.39
C VAL A 396 -31.17 -7.85 -2.10
N ALA A 397 -31.40 -9.04 -2.67
CA ALA A 397 -32.62 -9.82 -2.44
C ALA A 397 -32.74 -10.27 -0.97
N GLU A 398 -31.66 -10.65 -0.33
CA GLU A 398 -31.61 -11.05 1.11
C GLU A 398 -32.10 -9.91 2.02
N PHE A 399 -31.62 -8.67 1.75
CA PHE A 399 -32.10 -7.49 2.50
C PHE A 399 -33.55 -7.14 2.19
N ALA A 400 -33.96 -7.22 0.92
CA ALA A 400 -35.34 -6.97 0.50
C ALA A 400 -36.35 -7.98 1.11
N ALA A 401 -35.90 -9.21 1.40
CA ALA A 401 -36.74 -10.23 2.04
C ALA A 401 -37.07 -9.90 3.53
N LYS A 402 -36.46 -8.86 4.10
CA LYS A 402 -36.72 -8.42 5.49
C LYS A 402 -37.32 -7.00 5.53
N PRO A 403 -38.54 -6.80 5.11
CA PRO A 403 -39.12 -5.45 4.96
C PRO A 403 -39.27 -4.67 6.28
N ASN A 404 -39.24 -5.36 7.43
CA ASN A 404 -39.34 -4.74 8.76
C ASN A 404 -37.99 -4.22 9.28
N VAL A 405 -36.90 -4.44 8.55
CA VAL A 405 -35.54 -3.99 8.90
C VAL A 405 -35.20 -2.80 7.99
N SER A 406 -34.99 -1.62 8.59
CA SER A 406 -34.60 -0.41 7.86
C SER A 406 -33.08 -0.19 7.97
N PRO A 407 -32.31 -0.41 6.91
CA PRO A 407 -30.88 -0.13 6.92
C PRO A 407 -30.60 1.38 7.04
N PRO A 408 -29.55 1.80 7.76
CA PRO A 408 -29.15 3.21 7.79
C PRO A 408 -28.63 3.66 6.42
N ALA A 409 -28.64 4.99 6.19
CA ALA A 409 -28.33 5.59 4.90
C ALA A 409 -27.03 5.09 4.24
N ALA A 410 -25.99 4.84 5.03
CA ALA A 410 -24.71 4.33 4.53
C ALA A 410 -24.81 2.90 3.97
N VAL A 411 -25.60 2.02 4.62
CA VAL A 411 -25.85 0.65 4.17
C VAL A 411 -26.78 0.66 2.95
N GLU A 412 -27.85 1.47 3.01
CA GLU A 412 -28.80 1.62 1.89
C GLU A 412 -28.10 2.12 0.62
N SER A 413 -27.26 3.13 0.74
CA SER A 413 -26.46 3.65 -0.36
C SER A 413 -25.54 2.58 -0.98
N ALA A 414 -24.92 1.75 -0.14
CA ALA A 414 -24.09 0.66 -0.62
C ALA A 414 -24.91 -0.43 -1.32
N LEU A 415 -26.08 -0.81 -0.79
CA LEU A 415 -27.00 -1.76 -1.41
C LEU A 415 -27.51 -1.25 -2.77
N ARG A 416 -27.90 0.03 -2.86
CA ARG A 416 -28.24 0.66 -4.15
C ARG A 416 -27.07 0.66 -5.12
N GLY A 417 -25.86 0.88 -4.61
CA GLY A 417 -24.63 0.84 -5.41
C GLY A 417 -24.42 -0.50 -6.10
N ILE A 418 -24.64 -1.61 -5.40
CA ILE A 418 -24.47 -2.97 -5.94
C ILE A 418 -25.68 -3.52 -6.69
N SER A 419 -26.88 -2.92 -6.57
CA SER A 419 -28.10 -3.37 -7.24
C SER A 419 -27.99 -3.26 -8.76
N LEU A 420 -28.46 -4.29 -9.47
CA LEU A 420 -28.56 -4.32 -10.93
C LEU A 420 -29.94 -3.85 -11.47
N SER A 421 -30.89 -3.55 -10.60
CA SER A 421 -32.29 -3.26 -11.00
C SER A 421 -32.43 -2.15 -12.04
N ASN A 422 -31.59 -1.10 -11.97
CA ASN A 422 -31.59 0.02 -12.90
C ASN A 422 -30.39 0.01 -13.86
N LYS A 423 -29.68 -1.14 -13.98
CA LYS A 423 -28.44 -1.30 -14.76
C LYS A 423 -28.64 -2.41 -15.79
N THR A 424 -29.57 -2.20 -16.72
CA THR A 424 -30.04 -3.22 -17.68
C THR A 424 -28.93 -3.87 -18.49
N GLU A 425 -27.95 -3.09 -18.96
CA GLU A 425 -26.81 -3.61 -19.73
C GLU A 425 -25.88 -4.47 -18.87
N MET A 426 -25.66 -4.09 -17.62
CA MET A 426 -24.89 -4.89 -16.67
C MET A 426 -25.61 -6.19 -16.32
N ALA A 427 -26.90 -6.15 -16.07
CA ALA A 427 -27.72 -7.34 -15.84
C ALA A 427 -27.71 -8.28 -17.07
N ALA A 428 -27.72 -7.73 -18.29
CA ALA A 428 -27.55 -8.52 -19.51
C ALA A 428 -26.14 -9.14 -19.58
N LEU A 429 -25.08 -8.39 -19.25
CA LEU A 429 -23.72 -8.92 -19.22
C LEU A 429 -23.60 -10.11 -18.24
N VAL A 430 -24.18 -10.00 -17.04
CA VAL A 430 -24.16 -11.08 -16.03
C VAL A 430 -24.88 -12.33 -16.54
N ARG A 431 -26.08 -12.16 -17.14
CA ARG A 431 -26.84 -13.29 -17.71
C ARG A 431 -26.05 -14.01 -18.82
N ASP A 432 -25.44 -13.22 -19.71
CA ASP A 432 -24.69 -13.75 -20.85
C ASP A 432 -23.41 -14.47 -20.38
N LEU A 433 -22.62 -13.87 -19.49
CA LEU A 433 -21.44 -14.50 -18.90
C LEU A 433 -21.80 -15.81 -18.17
N SER A 434 -22.89 -15.80 -17.40
CA SER A 434 -23.35 -17.00 -16.66
C SER A 434 -23.80 -18.13 -17.60
N LYS A 435 -24.26 -17.82 -18.82
CA LYS A 435 -24.62 -18.81 -19.86
C LYS A 435 -23.45 -19.23 -20.70
N ALA A 436 -22.53 -18.28 -20.99
CA ALA A 436 -21.43 -18.51 -21.91
C ALA A 436 -20.25 -19.27 -21.29
N LEU A 437 -20.00 -19.10 -19.98
CA LEU A 437 -18.82 -19.68 -19.33
C LEU A 437 -19.14 -21.04 -18.70
N GLN A 438 -18.20 -21.97 -18.82
CA GLN A 438 -18.25 -23.24 -18.09
C GLN A 438 -17.96 -23.02 -16.59
N SER A 439 -18.27 -24.02 -15.75
CA SER A 439 -18.00 -24.00 -14.31
C SER A 439 -16.50 -23.98 -13.97
N ASP A 440 -15.71 -24.69 -14.77
CA ASP A 440 -14.25 -24.72 -14.64
C ASP A 440 -13.61 -24.15 -15.91
N VAL A 441 -12.97 -22.99 -15.77
CA VAL A 441 -12.36 -22.29 -16.89
C VAL A 441 -10.83 -22.23 -16.74
N PRO A 442 -10.09 -22.31 -17.87
CA PRO A 442 -8.63 -22.23 -17.86
C PRO A 442 -8.15 -20.83 -17.41
N MET A 443 -6.88 -20.74 -17.07
CA MET A 443 -6.25 -19.47 -16.73
C MET A 443 -6.09 -18.55 -17.95
N LEU A 444 -5.70 -19.13 -19.09
CA LEU A 444 -5.43 -18.39 -20.33
C LEU A 444 -6.48 -18.73 -21.40
N ALA A 445 -6.95 -17.71 -22.11
CA ALA A 445 -7.94 -17.88 -23.18
C ALA A 445 -7.43 -18.78 -24.33
N ARG A 446 -6.13 -18.75 -24.62
CA ARG A 446 -5.49 -19.60 -25.65
C ARG A 446 -5.56 -21.10 -25.36
N ASP A 447 -5.81 -21.49 -24.11
CA ASP A 447 -5.94 -22.90 -23.73
C ASP A 447 -7.30 -23.47 -24.16
N GLY A 448 -8.26 -22.61 -24.50
CA GLY A 448 -9.59 -22.98 -24.96
C GLY A 448 -10.44 -23.72 -23.93
N GLY A 449 -11.63 -24.16 -24.33
CA GLY A 449 -12.48 -25.03 -23.52
C GLY A 449 -13.25 -24.31 -22.42
N PHE A 450 -13.47 -23.00 -22.51
CA PHE A 450 -14.16 -22.22 -21.46
C PHE A 450 -15.58 -21.79 -21.84
N ILE A 451 -15.99 -21.93 -23.10
CA ILE A 451 -17.36 -21.62 -23.52
C ILE A 451 -18.27 -22.83 -23.32
N ALA A 452 -19.39 -22.61 -22.66
CA ALA A 452 -20.40 -23.64 -22.36
C ALA A 452 -21.13 -24.10 -23.61
N LEU A 453 -21.59 -25.36 -23.61
CA LEU A 453 -22.48 -25.88 -24.65
C LEU A 453 -23.82 -25.09 -24.63
N GLY A 454 -24.38 -24.85 -25.83
CA GLY A 454 -25.60 -24.08 -26.01
C GLY A 454 -25.40 -22.58 -26.16
N TRP A 455 -24.15 -22.07 -26.04
CA TRP A 455 -23.87 -20.65 -26.28
C TRP A 455 -23.78 -20.30 -27.77
N SER A 456 -23.10 -21.14 -28.57
CA SER A 456 -22.91 -20.93 -30.02
C SER A 456 -23.04 -22.23 -30.76
N PRO A 457 -24.01 -22.36 -31.66
CA PRO A 457 -24.18 -23.57 -32.49
C PRO A 457 -22.94 -23.96 -33.29
N GLU A 458 -22.16 -22.97 -33.76
CA GLU A 458 -20.92 -23.23 -34.52
C GLU A 458 -19.86 -23.87 -33.64
N ILE A 459 -19.66 -23.34 -32.42
CA ILE A 459 -18.70 -23.89 -31.40
C ILE A 459 -19.14 -25.30 -31.02
N ASP A 460 -20.45 -25.52 -30.77
CA ASP A 460 -21.00 -26.80 -30.37
C ASP A 460 -20.80 -27.88 -31.46
N THR A 461 -21.04 -27.52 -32.70
CA THR A 461 -20.83 -28.44 -33.85
C THR A 461 -19.36 -28.84 -33.97
N LEU A 462 -18.44 -27.88 -33.82
CA LEU A 462 -17.00 -28.16 -33.89
C LEU A 462 -16.51 -28.95 -32.67
N LYS A 463 -17.05 -28.73 -31.48
CA LYS A 463 -16.76 -29.52 -30.27
C LYS A 463 -17.24 -30.95 -30.42
N THR A 464 -18.46 -31.14 -30.95
CA THR A 464 -19.00 -32.48 -31.25
C THR A 464 -18.12 -33.22 -32.28
N LEU A 465 -17.70 -32.54 -33.34
CA LEU A 465 -16.79 -33.12 -34.32
C LEU A 465 -15.45 -33.56 -33.70
N ARG A 466 -14.89 -32.74 -32.82
CA ARG A 466 -13.66 -33.07 -32.09
C ARG A 466 -13.83 -34.29 -31.14
N ASP A 467 -14.94 -34.38 -30.42
CA ASP A 467 -15.19 -35.41 -29.43
C ASP A 467 -15.65 -36.74 -30.07
N ASP A 468 -16.46 -36.67 -31.15
CA ASP A 468 -16.82 -37.84 -31.96
C ASP A 468 -15.60 -38.41 -32.73
N SER A 469 -14.63 -37.57 -33.06
CA SER A 469 -13.37 -38.02 -33.66
C SER A 469 -12.58 -38.96 -32.73
N ARG A 470 -12.66 -38.82 -31.43
CA ARG A 470 -12.07 -39.80 -30.48
C ARG A 470 -12.73 -41.18 -30.56
N ARG A 471 -14.06 -41.21 -30.78
CA ARG A 471 -14.81 -42.49 -31.00
C ARG A 471 -14.43 -43.09 -32.34
N LEU A 472 -14.29 -42.28 -33.39
CA LEU A 472 -13.84 -42.73 -34.72
C LEU A 472 -12.43 -43.28 -34.67
N ILE A 473 -11.49 -42.64 -33.93
CA ILE A 473 -10.12 -43.13 -33.73
C ILE A 473 -10.12 -44.48 -32.97
N ALA A 474 -10.97 -44.64 -31.95
CA ALA A 474 -11.09 -45.91 -31.25
C ALA A 474 -11.67 -47.01 -32.17
N GLY A 475 -12.64 -46.67 -33.05
CA GLY A 475 -13.18 -47.53 -34.08
C GLY A 475 -12.10 -47.89 -35.09
N LEU A 476 -11.35 -46.93 -35.61
CA LEU A 476 -10.23 -47.17 -36.52
C LEU A 476 -9.15 -48.03 -35.89
N GLN A 477 -8.82 -47.87 -34.65
CA GLN A 477 -7.86 -48.72 -33.92
C GLN A 477 -8.31 -50.18 -33.92
N SER A 478 -9.60 -50.44 -33.66
CA SER A 478 -10.16 -51.78 -33.69
C SER A 478 -10.12 -52.41 -35.08
N ASN A 479 -10.44 -51.58 -36.10
CA ASN A 479 -10.40 -52.03 -37.50
C ASN A 479 -8.96 -52.29 -37.96
N TYR A 480 -8.03 -51.41 -37.63
CA TYR A 480 -6.61 -51.59 -38.02
C TYR A 480 -5.96 -52.74 -37.26
N ALA A 481 -6.34 -53.02 -36.02
CA ALA A 481 -5.89 -54.19 -35.30
C ALA A 481 -6.31 -55.50 -35.97
N LYS A 482 -7.55 -55.56 -36.46
CA LYS A 482 -8.07 -56.70 -37.26
C LYS A 482 -7.39 -56.79 -38.62
N LEU A 483 -7.27 -55.67 -39.34
CA LEU A 483 -6.68 -55.61 -40.69
C LEU A 483 -5.20 -56.00 -40.69
N ALA A 484 -4.46 -55.59 -39.68
CA ALA A 484 -3.05 -55.92 -39.49
C ALA A 484 -2.81 -57.31 -38.88
N ASP A 485 -3.84 -57.92 -38.29
CA ASP A 485 -3.77 -59.14 -37.44
C ASP A 485 -2.83 -58.95 -36.26
N VAL A 486 -2.88 -57.74 -35.67
CA VAL A 486 -2.08 -57.33 -34.50
C VAL A 486 -3.01 -56.79 -33.42
N PRO A 487 -3.49 -57.64 -32.47
CA PRO A 487 -4.42 -57.19 -31.40
C PRO A 487 -3.86 -56.13 -30.48
N THR A 488 -2.54 -55.99 -30.41
CA THR A 488 -1.83 -55.03 -29.54
C THR A 488 -1.56 -53.67 -30.23
N LEU A 489 -2.01 -53.50 -31.50
CA LEU A 489 -1.90 -52.22 -32.23
C LEU A 489 -2.60 -51.11 -31.49
N LYS A 490 -1.93 -49.98 -31.33
CA LYS A 490 -2.47 -48.79 -30.73
C LYS A 490 -2.34 -47.55 -31.65
N ILE A 491 -3.38 -46.76 -31.70
CA ILE A 491 -3.30 -45.40 -32.20
C ILE A 491 -2.91 -44.46 -31.07
N LYS A 492 -1.80 -43.72 -31.25
CA LYS A 492 -1.28 -42.72 -30.30
C LYS A 492 -1.16 -41.36 -30.98
N HIS A 493 -1.06 -40.33 -30.21
CA HIS A 493 -0.85 -38.96 -30.65
C HIS A 493 0.41 -38.36 -30.08
N ASN A 494 1.14 -37.57 -30.86
CA ASN A 494 2.16 -36.65 -30.38
C ASN A 494 2.20 -35.36 -31.26
N ASN A 495 2.79 -34.30 -30.72
CA ASN A 495 2.82 -32.97 -31.35
C ASN A 495 3.66 -32.92 -32.67
N VAL A 496 4.45 -33.94 -33.01
CA VAL A 496 5.32 -33.97 -34.19
C VAL A 496 4.68 -34.74 -35.33
N LEU A 497 4.04 -35.88 -35.04
CA LEU A 497 3.50 -36.81 -36.03
C LEU A 497 1.97 -36.78 -36.12
N GLY A 498 1.27 -36.05 -35.20
CA GLY A 498 -0.18 -36.16 -35.08
C GLY A 498 -0.59 -37.53 -34.55
N TYR A 499 -1.74 -38.04 -35.03
CA TYR A 499 -2.15 -39.44 -34.78
C TYR A 499 -1.36 -40.42 -35.62
N PHE A 500 -0.85 -41.47 -34.96
CA PHE A 500 -0.10 -42.54 -35.62
C PHE A 500 -0.42 -43.91 -35.01
N VAL A 501 -0.32 -44.93 -35.87
CA VAL A 501 -0.41 -46.34 -35.44
C VAL A 501 0.95 -46.75 -34.93
N GLU A 502 1.01 -47.34 -33.73
CA GLU A 502 2.23 -47.86 -33.11
C GLU A 502 2.09 -49.39 -32.91
N VAL A 503 3.04 -50.12 -33.41
CA VAL A 503 3.18 -51.58 -33.16
C VAL A 503 4.54 -51.88 -32.57
N THR A 504 4.66 -52.96 -31.82
CA THR A 504 5.96 -53.42 -31.29
C THR A 504 6.86 -53.89 -32.45
N PRO A 505 8.18 -53.84 -32.35
CA PRO A 505 9.10 -54.25 -33.43
C PRO A 505 8.82 -55.67 -33.90
N LYS A 506 8.40 -56.58 -33.01
CA LYS A 506 8.05 -57.99 -33.32
C LYS A 506 6.89 -58.09 -34.29
N HIS A 507 6.00 -57.14 -34.36
CA HIS A 507 4.82 -57.15 -35.23
C HIS A 507 4.95 -56.21 -36.44
N ALA A 508 6.07 -55.51 -36.57
CA ALA A 508 6.28 -54.55 -37.64
C ALA A 508 6.28 -55.18 -39.03
N ASP A 509 6.91 -56.35 -39.16
CA ASP A 509 6.96 -57.13 -40.42
C ASP A 509 5.59 -57.60 -40.88
N ALA A 510 4.70 -57.95 -39.97
CA ALA A 510 3.31 -58.36 -40.29
C ALA A 510 2.51 -57.22 -40.92
N VAL A 511 2.82 -55.95 -40.55
CA VAL A 511 2.20 -54.75 -41.13
C VAL A 511 2.86 -54.34 -42.43
N LEU A 512 4.19 -54.51 -42.57
CA LEU A 512 4.97 -54.18 -43.78
C LEU A 512 4.80 -55.22 -44.89
N SER A 513 4.66 -56.51 -44.58
CA SER A 513 4.63 -57.60 -45.51
C SER A 513 3.31 -57.71 -46.31
N LYS A 514 2.32 -56.89 -46.07
CA LYS A 514 1.02 -56.91 -46.76
C LYS A 514 1.07 -56.31 -48.18
N GLY A 515 2.26 -55.88 -48.66
CA GLY A 515 2.49 -55.49 -50.06
C GLY A 515 1.91 -54.09 -50.39
N PRO A 516 1.86 -53.75 -51.71
CA PRO A 516 1.42 -52.41 -52.18
C PRO A 516 -0.03 -52.02 -51.84
N GLU A 517 -0.87 -53.01 -51.52
CA GLU A 517 -2.28 -52.77 -51.12
C GLU A 517 -2.46 -52.47 -49.61
N SER A 518 -1.37 -52.49 -48.83
CA SER A 518 -1.43 -52.13 -47.41
C SER A 518 -1.78 -50.64 -47.24
N PRO A 519 -2.78 -50.32 -46.37
CA PRO A 519 -3.10 -48.92 -46.10
C PRO A 519 -2.07 -48.25 -45.15
N PHE A 520 -1.14 -49.03 -44.57
CA PHE A 520 -0.17 -48.54 -43.62
C PHE A 520 1.07 -47.95 -44.29
N ILE A 521 1.32 -46.70 -44.04
CA ILE A 521 2.47 -45.92 -44.55
C ILE A 521 3.47 -45.78 -43.40
N HIS A 522 4.68 -46.29 -43.56
CA HIS A 522 5.76 -46.16 -42.56
C HIS A 522 6.15 -44.70 -42.31
N LYS A 523 6.24 -44.31 -41.05
CA LYS A 523 6.67 -42.94 -40.65
C LYS A 523 7.99 -42.94 -39.90
N GLN A 524 8.15 -43.85 -38.93
CA GLN A 524 9.32 -43.82 -38.03
C GLN A 524 9.54 -45.20 -37.37
N THR A 525 10.82 -45.60 -37.27
CA THR A 525 11.24 -46.78 -36.47
C THR A 525 11.99 -46.30 -35.26
N LEU A 526 11.57 -46.77 -34.07
CA LEU A 526 12.19 -46.54 -32.75
C LEU A 526 12.53 -47.87 -32.12
N VAL A 527 13.41 -47.88 -31.13
CA VAL A 527 13.75 -49.08 -30.36
C VAL A 527 12.51 -49.64 -29.66
N SER A 528 11.56 -48.79 -29.25
CA SER A 528 10.35 -49.16 -28.52
C SER A 528 9.14 -49.50 -29.41
N GLY A 529 9.18 -49.25 -30.72
CA GLY A 529 8.05 -49.52 -31.65
C GLY A 529 8.24 -48.91 -33.01
N VAL A 530 7.46 -49.43 -33.96
CA VAL A 530 7.41 -48.90 -35.35
C VAL A 530 6.10 -48.16 -35.55
N ARG A 531 6.20 -46.98 -36.15
CA ARG A 531 5.10 -46.01 -36.30
C ARG A 531 4.67 -45.95 -37.76
N PHE A 532 3.36 -46.02 -37.96
CA PHE A 532 2.74 -45.93 -39.27
C PHE A 532 1.64 -44.86 -39.28
N THR A 533 1.22 -44.45 -40.46
CA THR A 533 -0.01 -43.72 -40.66
C THR A 533 -0.82 -44.37 -41.78
N THR A 534 -2.06 -43.97 -41.98
CA THR A 534 -2.87 -44.28 -43.15
C THR A 534 -3.43 -42.99 -43.72
N VAL A 535 -3.88 -42.98 -44.95
CA VAL A 535 -4.52 -41.82 -45.58
C VAL A 535 -5.74 -41.42 -44.80
N GLU A 536 -6.57 -42.35 -44.42
CA GLU A 536 -7.78 -42.12 -43.63
C GLU A 536 -7.47 -41.53 -42.21
N LEU A 537 -6.43 -42.05 -41.54
CA LEU A 537 -6.00 -41.53 -40.23
C LEU A 537 -5.42 -40.10 -40.37
N ALA A 538 -4.66 -39.82 -41.44
CA ALA A 538 -4.09 -38.50 -41.69
C ALA A 538 -5.18 -37.46 -42.04
N GLU A 539 -6.19 -37.84 -42.82
CA GLU A 539 -7.34 -36.97 -43.10
C GLU A 539 -8.16 -36.66 -41.87
N LEU A 540 -8.39 -37.67 -41.01
CA LEU A 540 -9.09 -37.51 -39.76
C LEU A 540 -8.29 -36.62 -38.76
N ASP A 541 -6.97 -36.81 -38.68
CA ASP A 541 -6.05 -35.98 -37.88
C ASP A 541 -6.12 -34.51 -38.30
N ASN A 542 -6.04 -34.25 -39.62
CA ASN A 542 -6.17 -32.88 -40.14
C ASN A 542 -7.54 -32.25 -39.83
N LYS A 543 -8.63 -33.01 -39.94
CA LYS A 543 -9.98 -32.55 -39.55
C LYS A 543 -10.09 -32.23 -38.09
N ILE A 544 -9.51 -33.06 -37.20
CA ILE A 544 -9.51 -32.85 -35.77
C ILE A 544 -8.68 -31.60 -35.40
N ALA A 545 -7.46 -31.48 -35.97
CA ALA A 545 -6.57 -30.36 -35.71
C ALA A 545 -7.20 -29.04 -36.15
N SER A 546 -7.74 -28.97 -37.38
CA SER A 546 -8.40 -27.78 -37.89
C SER A 546 -9.66 -27.40 -37.08
N ALA A 547 -10.44 -28.39 -36.61
CA ALA A 547 -11.60 -28.14 -35.76
C ALA A 547 -11.18 -27.60 -34.39
N ALA A 548 -10.13 -28.14 -33.77
CA ALA A 548 -9.62 -27.69 -32.49
C ALA A 548 -9.10 -26.24 -32.57
N GLU A 549 -8.31 -25.92 -33.58
CA GLU A 549 -7.83 -24.55 -33.80
C GLU A 549 -8.98 -23.56 -34.03
N ARG A 550 -9.98 -23.94 -34.82
CA ARG A 550 -11.17 -23.13 -35.11
C ARG A 550 -12.01 -22.90 -33.86
N VAL A 551 -12.22 -23.94 -33.03
CA VAL A 551 -12.91 -23.78 -31.75
C VAL A 551 -12.20 -22.76 -30.86
N THR A 552 -10.88 -22.90 -30.70
CA THR A 552 -10.09 -21.99 -29.86
C THR A 552 -10.16 -20.55 -30.40
N ALA A 553 -10.07 -20.35 -31.71
CA ALA A 553 -10.20 -19.02 -32.32
C ALA A 553 -11.57 -18.40 -32.04
N LEU A 554 -12.67 -19.14 -32.22
CA LEU A 554 -14.04 -18.68 -31.93
C LEU A 554 -14.26 -18.39 -30.44
N GLU A 555 -13.70 -19.23 -29.55
CA GLU A 555 -13.77 -18.97 -28.10
C GLU A 555 -13.01 -17.70 -27.73
N ILE A 556 -11.86 -17.40 -28.37
CA ILE A 556 -11.11 -16.16 -28.18
C ILE A 556 -11.92 -14.95 -28.70
N ASP A 557 -12.62 -15.06 -29.81
CA ASP A 557 -13.48 -14.00 -30.33
C ASP A 557 -14.63 -13.69 -29.36
N VAL A 558 -15.28 -14.71 -28.80
CA VAL A 558 -16.31 -14.55 -27.76
C VAL A 558 -15.72 -13.89 -26.51
N PHE A 559 -14.53 -14.34 -26.07
CA PHE A 559 -13.82 -13.74 -24.96
C PHE A 559 -13.57 -12.24 -25.17
N ASN A 560 -13.02 -11.88 -26.33
CA ASN A 560 -12.74 -10.48 -26.69
C ASN A 560 -14.03 -9.63 -26.73
N GLY A 561 -15.13 -10.20 -27.20
CA GLY A 561 -16.45 -9.56 -27.17
C GLY A 561 -16.90 -9.24 -25.74
N PHE A 562 -16.73 -10.16 -24.79
CA PHE A 562 -17.01 -9.91 -23.37
C PHE A 562 -16.04 -8.90 -22.75
N VAL A 563 -14.74 -8.95 -23.06
CA VAL A 563 -13.75 -7.96 -22.63
C VAL A 563 -14.16 -6.56 -23.10
N GLY A 564 -14.62 -6.40 -24.33
CA GLY A 564 -15.13 -5.13 -24.85
C GLY A 564 -16.31 -4.59 -24.01
N ARG A 565 -17.27 -5.44 -23.65
CA ARG A 565 -18.41 -5.07 -22.80
C ARG A 565 -17.98 -4.70 -21.38
N VAL A 566 -17.03 -5.45 -20.79
CA VAL A 566 -16.44 -5.12 -19.47
C VAL A 566 -15.75 -3.76 -19.53
N THR A 567 -14.99 -3.47 -20.59
CA THR A 567 -14.31 -2.19 -20.79
C THR A 567 -15.29 -1.01 -20.81
N THR A 568 -16.42 -1.17 -21.48
CA THR A 568 -17.46 -0.13 -21.53
C THR A 568 -18.03 0.18 -20.13
N HIS A 569 -18.11 -0.83 -19.26
CA HIS A 569 -18.74 -0.69 -17.94
C HIS A 569 -17.73 -0.70 -16.77
N VAL A 570 -16.44 -0.50 -17.02
CA VAL A 570 -15.38 -0.67 -16.02
C VAL A 570 -15.55 0.24 -14.80
N ASP A 571 -15.97 1.48 -15.00
CA ASP A 571 -16.17 2.42 -13.90
C ASP A 571 -17.36 2.02 -13.01
N LEU A 572 -18.43 1.54 -13.61
CA LEU A 572 -19.57 1.00 -12.87
C LEU A 572 -19.18 -0.24 -12.05
N ILE A 573 -18.36 -1.13 -12.61
CA ILE A 573 -17.83 -2.31 -11.90
C ILE A 573 -16.98 -1.87 -10.70
N ARG A 574 -16.16 -0.84 -10.84
CA ARG A 574 -15.35 -0.27 -9.76
C ARG A 574 -16.21 0.31 -8.65
N ASP A 575 -17.24 1.08 -8.99
CA ASP A 575 -18.17 1.65 -8.01
C ASP A 575 -18.92 0.55 -7.24
N MET A 576 -19.34 -0.53 -7.92
CA MET A 576 -19.96 -1.70 -7.30
C MET A 576 -18.97 -2.43 -6.37
N ALA A 577 -17.71 -2.61 -6.79
CA ALA A 577 -16.66 -3.21 -5.97
C ALA A 577 -16.38 -2.39 -4.70
N ALA A 578 -16.34 -1.06 -4.82
CA ALA A 578 -16.19 -0.15 -3.69
C ALA A 578 -17.38 -0.22 -2.72
N ALA A 579 -18.61 -0.36 -3.25
CA ALA A 579 -19.79 -0.52 -2.42
C ALA A 579 -19.78 -1.85 -1.64
N LEU A 580 -19.38 -2.96 -2.27
CA LEU A 580 -19.17 -4.24 -1.58
C LEU A 580 -18.09 -4.16 -0.51
N ALA A 581 -16.97 -3.50 -0.79
CA ALA A 581 -15.89 -3.31 0.18
C ALA A 581 -16.38 -2.54 1.43
N ARG A 582 -17.20 -1.51 1.23
CA ARG A 582 -17.82 -0.77 2.36
C ARG A 582 -18.69 -1.66 3.22
N LEU A 583 -19.52 -2.51 2.62
CA LEU A 583 -20.37 -3.47 3.36
C LEU A 583 -19.53 -4.48 4.14
N ASP A 584 -18.44 -4.99 3.55
CA ASP A 584 -17.52 -5.94 4.22
C ASP A 584 -16.85 -5.30 5.43
N VAL A 585 -16.37 -4.05 5.31
CA VAL A 585 -15.76 -3.33 6.44
C VAL A 585 -16.76 -3.12 7.57
N GLN A 586 -17.97 -2.66 7.26
CA GLN A 586 -19.00 -2.40 8.27
C GLN A 586 -19.41 -3.68 9.01
N ALA A 587 -19.65 -4.77 8.27
CA ALA A 587 -19.93 -6.08 8.85
C ALA A 587 -18.74 -6.65 9.63
N GLY A 588 -17.50 -6.42 9.14
CA GLY A 588 -16.27 -6.80 9.81
C GLY A 588 -16.07 -6.07 11.15
N TRP A 589 -16.31 -4.75 11.19
CA TRP A 589 -16.30 -3.96 12.42
C TRP A 589 -17.30 -4.47 13.44
N ALA A 590 -18.54 -4.79 13.02
CA ALA A 590 -19.56 -5.34 13.91
C ALA A 590 -19.14 -6.68 14.52
N VAL A 591 -18.47 -7.56 13.75
CA VAL A 591 -17.90 -8.81 14.28
C VAL A 591 -16.84 -8.53 15.33
N TRP A 592 -15.88 -7.65 15.01
CA TRP A 592 -14.82 -7.31 15.96
C TRP A 592 -15.37 -6.67 17.24
N ALA A 593 -16.36 -5.78 17.10
CA ALA A 593 -17.02 -5.13 18.23
C ALA A 593 -17.70 -6.15 19.15
N SER A 594 -18.43 -7.10 18.59
CA SER A 594 -19.08 -8.18 19.35
C SER A 594 -18.06 -9.07 20.07
N GLU A 595 -16.99 -9.51 19.38
CA GLU A 595 -15.96 -10.38 19.93
C GLU A 595 -15.19 -9.72 21.10
N ASN A 596 -15.02 -8.38 21.05
CA ASN A 596 -14.18 -7.64 22.00
C ASN A 596 -15.00 -6.77 22.96
N LYS A 597 -16.34 -6.92 23.00
CA LYS A 597 -17.22 -6.11 23.84
C LYS A 597 -16.94 -4.61 23.69
N ALA A 598 -16.70 -4.18 22.44
CA ALA A 598 -16.45 -2.80 22.14
C ALA A 598 -17.78 -2.03 22.07
N VAL A 599 -17.74 -0.75 22.41
CA VAL A 599 -18.93 0.11 22.46
C VAL A 599 -18.92 1.16 21.36
N ARG A 600 -20.10 1.63 20.99
CA ARG A 600 -20.27 2.79 20.10
C ARG A 600 -19.80 4.05 20.83
N PRO A 601 -18.80 4.79 20.31
CA PRO A 601 -18.43 6.08 20.86
C PRO A 601 -19.48 7.15 20.49
N VAL A 602 -19.69 8.13 21.38
CA VAL A 602 -20.39 9.38 21.07
C VAL A 602 -19.37 10.35 20.49
N ILE A 603 -19.55 10.72 19.23
CA ILE A 603 -18.63 11.63 18.52
C ILE A 603 -19.26 13.00 18.37
N SER A 604 -18.48 14.05 18.66
CA SER A 604 -18.87 15.45 18.54
C SER A 604 -17.72 16.33 18.02
N ASP A 605 -18.01 17.59 17.71
CA ASP A 605 -16.99 18.62 17.45
C ASP A 605 -16.51 19.30 18.74
N GLY A 606 -16.98 18.84 19.92
CA GLY A 606 -16.66 19.41 21.22
C GLY A 606 -15.22 19.11 21.68
N PRO A 607 -14.83 19.71 22.82
CA PRO A 607 -13.45 19.62 23.34
C PRO A 607 -13.18 18.35 24.13
N ILE A 608 -14.18 17.53 24.42
CA ILE A 608 -14.12 16.46 25.42
C ILE A 608 -13.48 15.17 24.89
N PHE A 609 -12.75 14.48 25.73
CA PHE A 609 -12.31 13.09 25.59
C PHE A 609 -12.55 12.37 26.91
N LYS A 610 -13.55 11.52 26.96
CA LYS A 610 -13.94 10.81 28.18
C LYS A 610 -14.16 9.33 27.89
N ILE A 611 -13.32 8.50 28.44
CA ILE A 611 -13.34 7.05 28.31
C ILE A 611 -13.55 6.45 29.71
N LYS A 612 -14.47 5.49 29.81
CA LYS A 612 -14.62 4.64 30.98
C LYS A 612 -14.29 3.20 30.60
N GLY A 613 -13.54 2.53 31.46
CA GLY A 613 -13.16 1.14 31.26
C GLY A 613 -12.39 0.87 29.97
N GLY A 614 -11.53 1.81 29.56
CA GLY A 614 -10.75 1.71 28.33
C GLY A 614 -9.75 0.55 28.35
N ARG A 615 -9.57 -0.13 27.21
CA ARG A 615 -8.68 -1.29 27.05
C ARG A 615 -7.82 -1.11 25.81
N HIS A 616 -6.58 -1.61 25.85
CA HIS A 616 -5.68 -1.53 24.71
C HIS A 616 -5.94 -2.70 23.74
N PRO A 617 -6.45 -2.46 22.51
CA PRO A 617 -6.93 -3.54 21.64
C PRO A 617 -5.86 -4.57 21.28
N VAL A 618 -4.62 -4.14 21.04
CA VAL A 618 -3.53 -5.03 20.64
C VAL A 618 -3.00 -5.84 21.83
N VAL A 619 -2.82 -5.20 22.99
CA VAL A 619 -2.31 -5.86 24.20
C VAL A 619 -3.35 -6.84 24.72
N GLU A 620 -4.63 -6.46 24.79
CA GLU A 620 -5.72 -7.35 25.20
C GLU A 620 -5.82 -8.59 24.29
N ASP A 621 -5.69 -8.43 22.97
CA ASP A 621 -5.68 -9.56 22.02
C ASP A 621 -4.47 -10.48 22.24
N ALA A 622 -3.29 -9.92 22.51
CA ALA A 622 -2.08 -10.68 22.81
C ALA A 622 -2.21 -11.49 24.11
N LEU A 623 -2.71 -10.86 25.20
CA LEU A 623 -2.96 -11.53 26.48
C LEU A 623 -3.97 -12.67 26.32
N ARG A 624 -5.08 -12.44 25.61
CA ARG A 624 -6.08 -13.47 25.33
C ARG A 624 -5.50 -14.66 24.58
N LYS A 625 -4.65 -14.41 23.58
CA LYS A 625 -4.01 -15.47 22.78
C LYS A 625 -2.97 -16.28 23.56
N SER A 626 -2.29 -15.65 24.51
CA SER A 626 -1.31 -16.32 25.37
C SER A 626 -1.92 -17.01 26.60
N GLY A 627 -3.24 -16.84 26.86
CA GLY A 627 -3.90 -17.34 28.06
C GLY A 627 -3.46 -16.60 29.34
N ALA A 628 -2.90 -15.39 29.21
CA ALA A 628 -2.50 -14.56 30.33
C ALA A 628 -3.72 -13.93 31.03
N PRO A 629 -3.56 -13.36 32.25
CA PRO A 629 -4.63 -12.63 32.94
C PRO A 629 -5.27 -11.55 32.07
N ALA A 630 -6.56 -11.28 32.32
CA ALA A 630 -7.31 -10.28 31.57
C ALA A 630 -6.66 -8.88 31.68
N PHE A 631 -6.81 -8.09 30.63
CA PHE A 631 -6.32 -6.71 30.61
C PHE A 631 -7.04 -5.86 31.69
N THR A 632 -6.29 -5.07 32.47
CA THR A 632 -6.86 -4.13 33.43
C THR A 632 -7.34 -2.88 32.72
N SER A 633 -8.64 -2.63 32.73
CA SER A 633 -9.24 -1.45 32.11
C SER A 633 -8.96 -0.17 32.90
N ASN A 634 -8.86 0.96 32.22
CA ASN A 634 -8.57 2.26 32.83
C ASN A 634 -9.46 3.38 32.27
N ASP A 635 -9.82 4.32 33.13
CA ASP A 635 -10.53 5.52 32.75
C ASP A 635 -9.57 6.60 32.24
N CYS A 636 -10.08 7.52 31.39
CA CYS A 636 -9.38 8.73 30.99
C CYS A 636 -10.39 9.85 30.75
N ALA A 637 -10.13 11.04 31.28
CA ALA A 637 -10.97 12.20 31.05
C ALA A 637 -10.09 13.42 30.79
N LEU A 638 -10.21 14.00 29.59
CA LEU A 638 -9.49 15.20 29.16
C LEU A 638 -10.44 16.15 28.42
N SER A 639 -10.15 17.46 28.50
CA SER A 639 -10.88 18.45 27.72
C SER A 639 -9.98 19.64 27.38
N SER A 640 -10.05 20.19 26.17
CA SER A 640 -9.40 21.48 25.90
C SER A 640 -10.12 22.66 26.59
N ASP A 641 -11.37 22.46 27.08
CA ASP A 641 -12.00 23.35 28.04
C ASP A 641 -11.70 22.90 29.48
N ALA A 642 -10.76 23.58 30.12
CA ALA A 642 -10.30 23.27 31.48
C ALA A 642 -11.40 23.29 32.56
N LYS A 643 -12.55 23.91 32.30
CA LYS A 643 -13.70 23.92 33.20
C LYS A 643 -14.46 22.60 33.22
N THR A 644 -14.34 21.81 32.17
CA THR A 644 -15.06 20.54 31.99
C THR A 644 -14.25 19.35 32.50
N ALA A 645 -12.96 19.33 32.20
CA ALA A 645 -12.01 18.30 32.60
C ALA A 645 -10.57 18.87 32.45
N PRO A 646 -9.52 18.26 33.01
CA PRO A 646 -8.16 18.71 32.79
C PRO A 646 -7.77 18.64 31.31
N ARG A 647 -6.92 19.59 30.87
CA ARG A 647 -6.30 19.55 29.53
C ARG A 647 -5.15 18.55 29.48
N LEU A 648 -4.41 18.47 30.59
CA LEU A 648 -3.23 17.63 30.70
C LEU A 648 -3.30 16.77 31.94
N THR A 649 -3.04 15.45 31.76
CA THR A 649 -2.81 14.55 32.91
C THR A 649 -1.35 14.13 32.90
N LEU A 650 -0.62 14.44 33.99
CA LEU A 650 0.74 13.97 34.22
C LEU A 650 0.69 12.58 34.86
N ILE A 651 1.38 11.63 34.26
CA ILE A 651 1.33 10.21 34.65
C ILE A 651 2.67 9.79 35.22
N THR A 652 2.69 9.40 36.49
CA THR A 652 3.87 8.91 37.20
C THR A 652 3.78 7.42 37.52
N GLY A 653 4.87 6.82 37.95
CA GLY A 653 4.96 5.40 38.32
C GLY A 653 6.06 4.65 37.58
N PRO A 654 6.30 3.37 37.91
CA PRO A 654 7.37 2.58 37.31
C PRO A 654 7.12 2.28 35.83
N ASN A 655 8.20 2.16 35.03
CA ASN A 655 8.07 1.93 33.58
C ASN A 655 7.34 0.63 33.24
N MET A 656 7.53 -0.42 34.04
CA MET A 656 6.88 -1.73 33.85
C MET A 656 5.40 -1.74 34.28
N ALA A 657 4.90 -0.70 34.91
CA ALA A 657 3.49 -0.62 35.35
C ALA A 657 2.50 -0.37 34.20
N GLY A 658 2.99 0.00 33.00
CA GLY A 658 2.13 0.15 31.82
C GLY A 658 1.82 1.59 31.39
N LYS A 659 2.63 2.59 31.80
CA LYS A 659 2.48 4.00 31.39
C LYS A 659 2.32 4.14 29.87
N SER A 660 3.29 3.66 29.09
CA SER A 660 3.29 3.74 27.64
C SER A 660 2.11 2.99 26.99
N THR A 661 1.64 1.89 27.62
CA THR A 661 0.46 1.15 27.18
C THR A 661 -0.80 1.98 27.36
N TYR A 662 -0.95 2.64 28.48
CA TYR A 662 -2.08 3.53 28.77
C TYR A 662 -2.12 4.75 27.83
N LEU A 663 -0.98 5.37 27.55
CA LEU A 663 -0.87 6.46 26.59
C LEU A 663 -1.35 6.04 25.20
N ARG A 664 -0.78 4.94 24.67
CA ARG A 664 -1.12 4.39 23.36
C ARG A 664 -2.57 3.95 23.27
N GLN A 665 -3.12 3.33 24.32
CA GLN A 665 -4.53 2.94 24.41
C GLN A 665 -5.46 4.10 24.05
N ASN A 666 -5.26 5.26 24.70
CA ASN A 666 -6.11 6.43 24.49
C ASN A 666 -5.93 7.04 23.08
N ALA A 667 -4.71 7.08 22.56
CA ALA A 667 -4.45 7.51 21.19
C ALA A 667 -5.11 6.60 20.14
N LEU A 668 -5.07 5.28 20.33
CA LEU A 668 -5.71 4.31 19.43
C LEU A 668 -7.23 4.46 19.41
N MET A 669 -7.85 4.90 20.52
CA MET A 669 -9.30 5.15 20.56
C MET A 669 -9.73 6.29 19.62
N PHE A 670 -8.94 7.35 19.48
CA PHE A 670 -9.20 8.38 18.46
C PHE A 670 -9.18 7.79 17.05
N ILE A 671 -8.17 6.99 16.74
CA ILE A 671 -8.04 6.37 15.42
C ILE A 671 -9.24 5.47 15.12
N LEU A 672 -9.63 4.61 16.06
CA LEU A 672 -10.77 3.71 15.89
C LEU A 672 -12.07 4.49 15.72
N ALA A 673 -12.35 5.44 16.61
CA ALA A 673 -13.56 6.23 16.61
C ALA A 673 -13.71 7.08 15.34
N GLN A 674 -12.67 7.83 14.96
CA GLN A 674 -12.69 8.67 13.76
C GLN A 674 -12.59 7.87 12.45
N SER A 675 -12.23 6.58 12.50
CA SER A 675 -12.39 5.67 11.36
C SER A 675 -13.84 5.17 11.19
N GLY A 676 -14.73 5.48 12.13
CA GLY A 676 -16.13 5.03 12.16
C GLY A 676 -16.28 3.63 12.73
N GLY A 677 -15.41 3.24 13.66
CA GLY A 677 -15.43 1.98 14.38
C GLY A 677 -15.80 2.12 15.85
N TYR A 678 -16.21 1.02 16.46
CA TYR A 678 -16.42 0.92 17.90
C TYR A 678 -15.07 0.92 18.63
N VAL A 679 -15.08 1.29 19.92
CA VAL A 679 -13.90 1.37 20.77
C VAL A 679 -13.95 0.37 21.92
N PRO A 680 -12.83 -0.22 22.34
CA PRO A 680 -12.80 -1.20 23.43
C PRO A 680 -12.85 -0.49 24.80
N ALA A 681 -14.06 -0.13 25.22
CA ALA A 681 -14.34 0.58 26.45
C ALA A 681 -15.74 0.20 26.98
N ASP A 682 -16.10 0.63 28.21
CA ASP A 682 -17.46 0.54 28.74
C ASP A 682 -18.33 1.71 28.25
N SER A 683 -17.74 2.90 28.10
CA SER A 683 -18.34 4.05 27.43
C SER A 683 -17.27 4.99 26.90
N ALA A 684 -17.59 5.73 25.82
CA ALA A 684 -16.67 6.67 25.20
C ALA A 684 -17.43 7.90 24.67
N GLU A 685 -16.94 9.10 25.01
CA GLU A 685 -17.39 10.38 24.47
C GLU A 685 -16.14 11.11 23.94
N ILE A 686 -16.09 11.36 22.63
CA ILE A 686 -14.88 11.79 21.94
C ILE A 686 -15.19 12.98 21.05
N GLY A 687 -14.64 14.15 21.39
CA GLY A 687 -14.56 15.29 20.49
C GLY A 687 -13.48 15.05 19.42
N ALA A 688 -13.85 15.14 18.16
CA ALA A 688 -12.96 14.85 17.03
C ALA A 688 -11.66 15.65 17.10
N ALA A 689 -10.53 14.95 17.04
CA ALA A 689 -9.21 15.56 16.99
C ALA A 689 -8.81 15.88 15.55
N ASP A 690 -8.16 17.01 15.34
CA ASP A 690 -7.59 17.41 14.05
C ASP A 690 -6.21 16.79 13.79
N GLN A 691 -5.41 16.66 14.86
CA GLN A 691 -4.08 16.08 14.82
C GLN A 691 -3.84 15.14 16.01
N LEU A 692 -3.09 14.08 15.76
CA LEU A 692 -2.68 13.12 16.76
C LEU A 692 -1.16 13.04 16.79
N PHE A 693 -0.58 13.29 17.95
CA PHE A 693 0.86 13.24 18.18
C PHE A 693 1.22 12.22 19.25
N SER A 694 2.26 11.45 18.97
CA SER A 694 2.78 10.47 19.92
C SER A 694 4.31 10.48 19.94
N ARG A 695 4.87 10.76 21.09
CA ARG A 695 6.28 10.53 21.40
C ARG A 695 6.37 9.48 22.50
N VAL A 696 6.32 8.20 22.13
CA VAL A 696 6.35 7.04 23.03
C VAL A 696 7.36 6.02 22.51
N GLY A 697 8.40 5.76 23.32
CA GLY A 697 9.49 4.82 22.98
C GLY A 697 10.54 5.43 22.05
N ALA A 698 11.81 5.23 22.36
CA ALA A 698 12.93 5.62 21.52
C ALA A 698 13.18 4.53 20.48
N SER A 699 13.15 4.86 19.19
CA SER A 699 13.80 4.06 18.17
C SER A 699 15.19 4.66 17.92
N ASP A 700 16.24 3.89 18.21
CA ASP A 700 17.60 4.27 17.84
C ASP A 700 17.70 4.25 16.31
N ASP A 701 17.67 5.42 15.70
CA ASP A 701 17.92 5.54 14.25
C ASP A 701 19.42 5.78 13.99
N LEU A 702 20.23 4.77 14.31
CA LEU A 702 21.67 4.76 14.05
C LEU A 702 22.00 4.98 12.57
N SER A 703 21.05 4.69 11.67
CA SER A 703 21.26 4.82 10.23
C SER A 703 21.37 6.28 9.76
N LYS A 704 20.78 7.23 10.50
CA LYS A 704 20.84 8.67 10.19
C LYS A 704 21.93 9.43 10.94
N GLY A 705 22.74 8.75 11.78
CA GLY A 705 23.83 9.36 12.54
C GLY A 705 23.39 10.44 13.54
N ARG A 706 22.09 10.47 13.92
CA ARG A 706 21.54 11.40 14.92
C ARG A 706 21.50 10.74 16.28
N SER A 707 21.86 11.51 17.33
CA SER A 707 21.69 11.02 18.69
C SER A 707 20.19 10.86 19.02
N THR A 708 19.88 9.89 19.88
CA THR A 708 18.51 9.64 20.38
C THR A 708 17.89 10.91 20.96
N PHE A 709 18.66 11.70 21.71
CA PHE A 709 18.22 12.98 22.24
C PHE A 709 17.86 14.02 21.18
N MET A 710 18.67 14.13 20.10
CA MET A 710 18.36 15.06 19.01
C MET A 710 17.10 14.67 18.26
N THR A 711 16.87 13.37 18.04
CA THR A 711 15.62 12.87 17.44
C THR A 711 14.42 13.20 18.33
N GLU A 712 14.54 12.98 19.63
CA GLU A 712 13.53 13.32 20.63
C GLU A 712 13.19 14.82 20.60
N MET A 713 14.19 15.68 20.55
CA MET A 713 13.98 17.13 20.50
C MET A 713 13.31 17.59 19.21
N ILE A 714 13.64 17.00 18.06
CA ILE A 714 13.00 17.30 16.78
C ILE A 714 11.51 16.90 16.81
N GLU A 715 11.19 15.72 17.34
CA GLU A 715 9.80 15.25 17.46
C GLU A 715 9.01 16.11 18.45
N THR A 716 9.59 16.44 19.60
CA THR A 716 8.97 17.32 20.60
C THR A 716 8.74 18.73 20.04
N ALA A 717 9.74 19.28 19.33
CA ALA A 717 9.59 20.58 18.66
C ALA A 717 8.47 20.57 17.61
N ALA A 718 8.35 19.50 16.82
CA ALA A 718 7.27 19.35 15.85
C ALA A 718 5.90 19.34 16.53
N ILE A 719 5.75 18.66 17.66
CA ILE A 719 4.52 18.61 18.47
C ILE A 719 4.17 20.00 18.98
N LEU A 720 5.09 20.66 19.71
CA LEU A 720 4.85 21.97 20.33
C LEU A 720 4.52 23.06 19.31
N ASN A 721 5.13 23.01 18.11
CA ASN A 721 4.87 23.98 17.03
C ASN A 721 3.60 23.69 16.21
N GLN A 722 3.01 22.49 16.31
CA GLN A 722 1.91 22.10 15.41
C GLN A 722 0.61 21.79 16.15
N ALA A 723 0.66 21.37 17.41
CA ALA A 723 -0.53 21.01 18.16
C ALA A 723 -1.46 22.21 18.35
N THR A 724 -2.76 21.97 18.19
CA THR A 724 -3.86 22.93 18.37
C THR A 724 -4.68 22.58 19.60
N ASP A 725 -5.67 23.37 19.93
CA ASP A 725 -6.64 23.10 20.98
C ASP A 725 -7.54 21.87 20.69
N ARG A 726 -7.61 21.44 19.42
CA ARG A 726 -8.32 20.22 18.99
C ARG A 726 -7.41 18.99 18.94
N SER A 727 -6.11 19.15 19.06
CA SER A 727 -5.16 18.04 18.97
C SER A 727 -5.19 17.14 20.20
N PHE A 728 -4.73 15.89 20.01
CA PHE A 728 -4.45 14.96 21.09
C PHE A 728 -2.97 14.62 21.10
N VAL A 729 -2.32 14.81 22.23
CA VAL A 729 -0.86 14.68 22.40
C VAL A 729 -0.54 13.62 23.45
N ILE A 730 0.32 12.68 23.15
CA ILE A 730 0.90 11.76 24.14
C ILE A 730 2.42 11.85 24.13
N LEU A 731 2.98 12.11 25.29
CA LEU A 731 4.43 12.25 25.51
C LEU A 731 4.89 11.28 26.60
N ASP A 732 5.99 10.58 26.35
CA ASP A 732 6.54 9.60 27.28
C ASP A 732 8.02 9.87 27.53
N GLU A 733 8.37 10.18 28.77
CA GLU A 733 9.73 10.34 29.28
C GLU A 733 10.59 11.35 28.49
N ILE A 734 10.08 12.55 28.25
CA ILE A 734 10.82 13.63 27.59
C ILE A 734 12.00 14.10 28.46
N GLY A 735 13.16 14.33 27.83
CA GLY A 735 14.37 14.82 28.50
C GLY A 735 15.29 13.71 29.01
N ARG A 736 15.07 12.43 28.64
CA ARG A 736 15.84 11.28 29.15
C ARG A 736 17.28 11.19 28.62
N GLY A 737 17.57 11.81 27.48
CA GLY A 737 18.85 11.68 26.77
C GLY A 737 19.93 12.70 27.14
N THR A 738 19.71 13.52 28.18
CA THR A 738 20.61 14.60 28.64
C THR A 738 20.82 14.58 30.13
N SER A 739 21.45 15.63 30.71
CA SER A 739 21.61 15.74 32.18
C SER A 739 20.24 15.86 32.86
N THR A 740 20.12 15.41 34.12
CA THR A 740 18.85 15.38 34.85
C THR A 740 18.20 16.75 34.91
N PHE A 741 18.96 17.82 35.20
CA PHE A 741 18.41 19.17 35.29
C PHE A 741 18.01 19.75 33.91
N ASP A 742 18.76 19.49 32.86
CA ASP A 742 18.39 19.91 31.50
C ASP A 742 17.13 19.19 31.06
N GLY A 743 17.06 17.88 31.29
CA GLY A 743 15.89 17.06 30.95
C GLY A 743 14.64 17.51 31.70
N LEU A 744 14.75 17.76 33.00
CA LEU A 744 13.65 18.29 33.81
C LEU A 744 13.17 19.66 33.30
N SER A 745 14.12 20.57 33.02
CA SER A 745 13.79 21.90 32.50
C SER A 745 13.05 21.86 31.19
N ILE A 746 13.45 20.99 30.26
CA ILE A 746 12.78 20.78 28.94
C ILE A 746 11.39 20.20 29.16
N ALA A 747 11.25 19.18 29.99
CA ALA A 747 9.97 18.56 30.30
C ALA A 747 9.00 19.57 30.93
N TRP A 748 9.48 20.39 31.89
CA TRP A 748 8.74 21.46 32.58
C TRP A 748 8.19 22.47 31.54
N ALA A 749 9.08 23.06 30.72
CA ALA A 749 8.70 23.99 29.69
C ALA A 749 7.73 23.41 28.64
N SER A 750 7.86 22.12 28.34
CA SER A 750 6.94 21.42 27.41
C SER A 750 5.54 21.28 28.00
N VAL A 751 5.41 20.99 29.30
CA VAL A 751 4.12 20.92 30.01
C VAL A 751 3.43 22.28 29.98
N GLU A 752 4.14 23.34 30.38
CA GLU A 752 3.60 24.70 30.37
C GLU A 752 3.15 25.13 28.96
N HIS A 753 3.97 24.85 27.94
CA HIS A 753 3.64 25.20 26.56
C HIS A 753 2.38 24.47 26.06
N LEU A 754 2.22 23.19 26.38
CA LEU A 754 1.01 22.42 26.02
C LEU A 754 -0.25 22.97 26.70
N LEU A 755 -0.14 23.43 27.94
CA LEU A 755 -1.26 23.97 28.70
C LEU A 755 -1.66 25.38 28.29
N GLU A 756 -0.69 26.28 28.12
CA GLU A 756 -0.92 27.72 27.96
C GLU A 756 -1.01 28.15 26.48
N VAL A 757 -0.16 27.56 25.61
CA VAL A 757 -0.05 27.95 24.20
C VAL A 757 -0.88 27.04 23.32
N ASN A 758 -0.60 25.73 23.30
CA ASN A 758 -1.32 24.77 22.47
C ASN A 758 -2.75 24.54 22.97
N LYS A 759 -2.97 24.53 24.27
CA LYS A 759 -4.26 24.22 24.94
C LYS A 759 -4.83 22.87 24.52
N SER A 760 -3.96 21.94 24.13
CA SER A 760 -4.32 20.62 23.60
C SER A 760 -4.70 19.65 24.73
N ARG A 761 -5.44 18.60 24.36
CA ARG A 761 -5.65 17.44 25.24
C ARG A 761 -4.37 16.62 25.27
N ALA A 762 -3.75 16.46 26.46
CA ALA A 762 -2.44 15.83 26.56
C ALA A 762 -2.35 14.80 27.70
N LEU A 763 -1.65 13.70 27.42
CA LEU A 763 -1.19 12.75 28.42
C LEU A 763 0.34 12.78 28.43
N PHE A 764 0.92 13.07 29.58
CA PHE A 764 2.36 13.24 29.75
C PHE A 764 2.87 12.26 30.79
N ALA A 765 3.59 11.22 30.38
CA ALA A 765 4.23 10.29 31.30
C ALA A 765 5.66 10.72 31.60
N THR A 766 6.05 10.65 32.85
CA THR A 766 7.37 11.06 33.28
C THR A 766 7.87 10.23 34.49
N HIS A 767 9.18 10.25 34.68
CA HIS A 767 9.84 9.75 35.89
C HIS A 767 10.36 10.89 36.81
N TYR A 768 10.17 12.16 36.38
CA TYR A 768 10.52 13.31 37.19
C TYR A 768 9.41 13.60 38.22
N HIS A 769 9.67 13.35 39.49
CA HIS A 769 8.72 13.61 40.57
C HIS A 769 8.49 15.11 40.81
N GLU A 770 9.48 15.92 40.51
CA GLU A 770 9.44 17.37 40.62
C GLU A 770 8.34 18.01 39.78
N LEU A 771 7.98 17.39 38.67
CA LEU A 771 6.88 17.84 37.82
C LEU A 771 5.51 17.65 38.47
N THR A 772 5.36 16.76 39.45
CA THR A 772 4.07 16.57 40.15
C THR A 772 3.70 17.79 40.98
N GLU A 773 4.71 18.43 41.61
CA GLU A 773 4.51 19.67 42.38
C GLU A 773 4.11 20.84 41.45
N LEU A 774 4.68 20.90 40.24
CA LEU A 774 4.28 21.89 39.25
C LEU A 774 2.80 21.76 38.90
N ILE A 775 2.33 20.53 38.64
CA ILE A 775 0.96 20.25 38.21
C ILE A 775 -0.06 20.67 39.26
N ASP A 776 0.23 20.46 40.55
CA ASP A 776 -0.66 20.86 41.65
C ASP A 776 -0.91 22.36 41.71
N GLY A 777 -0.05 23.19 41.09
CA GLY A 777 -0.17 24.63 40.97
C GLY A 777 -0.80 25.16 39.67
N LEU A 778 -1.05 24.30 38.69
CA LEU A 778 -1.50 24.70 37.34
C LEU A 778 -2.98 24.39 37.10
N GLU A 779 -3.75 25.43 36.70
CA GLU A 779 -5.16 25.25 36.29
C GLU A 779 -5.27 24.42 34.99
N GLY A 780 -6.13 23.42 35.00
CA GLY A 780 -6.34 22.56 33.84
C GLY A 780 -5.35 21.40 33.70
N ALA A 781 -4.57 21.12 34.74
CA ALA A 781 -3.71 19.96 34.83
C ALA A 781 -4.05 19.09 36.05
N GLU A 782 -3.79 17.78 35.95
CA GLU A 782 -3.95 16.86 37.07
C GLU A 782 -2.83 15.83 37.10
N ASN A 783 -2.54 15.33 38.31
CA ASN A 783 -1.64 14.21 38.55
C ASN A 783 -2.40 12.88 38.54
N ALA A 784 -1.81 11.87 37.89
CA ALA A 784 -2.25 10.49 37.98
C ALA A 784 -1.07 9.54 38.18
N SER A 785 -1.30 8.40 38.76
CA SER A 785 -0.25 7.40 38.99
C SER A 785 -0.70 5.98 38.66
N LEU A 786 0.22 5.16 38.12
CA LEU A 786 0.03 3.73 38.02
C LEU A 786 0.44 3.03 39.30
N ARG A 787 -0.50 2.29 39.87
CA ARG A 787 -0.29 1.63 41.17
C ARG A 787 0.57 0.39 41.04
N ALA A 788 1.50 0.28 41.97
CA ALA A 788 2.20 -0.95 42.29
C ALA A 788 1.95 -1.30 43.77
N LYS A 789 1.91 -2.55 44.11
CA LYS A 789 1.76 -3.04 45.48
C LYS A 789 2.92 -3.97 45.80
N GLU A 790 3.49 -3.74 47.00
CA GLU A 790 4.45 -4.68 47.54
C GLU A 790 3.71 -5.81 48.26
N TRP A 791 4.00 -7.04 47.86
CA TRP A 791 3.41 -8.24 48.41
C TRP A 791 4.50 -9.28 48.66
N ASP A 792 4.68 -9.64 49.94
CA ASP A 792 5.67 -10.63 50.40
C ASP A 792 7.12 -10.29 49.96
N GLY A 793 7.43 -8.98 49.94
CA GLY A 793 8.73 -8.44 49.53
C GLY A 793 8.96 -8.39 48.00
N ASP A 794 7.95 -8.74 47.18
CA ASP A 794 7.94 -8.60 45.74
C ASP A 794 6.97 -7.50 45.26
N LEU A 795 7.32 -6.83 44.17
CA LEU A 795 6.52 -5.76 43.58
C LEU A 795 5.53 -6.32 42.58
N VAL A 796 4.24 -6.11 42.84
CA VAL A 796 3.15 -6.49 41.91
C VAL A 796 2.60 -5.24 41.25
N PHE A 797 2.66 -5.18 39.91
CA PHE A 797 2.06 -4.10 39.15
C PHE A 797 0.57 -4.36 38.97
N LEU A 798 -0.25 -3.42 39.40
CA LEU A 798 -1.72 -3.53 39.30
C LEU A 798 -2.26 -3.06 37.92
N HIS A 799 -1.45 -2.34 37.15
CA HIS A 799 -1.81 -1.73 35.85
C HIS A 799 -3.06 -0.82 35.94
N ASP A 800 -3.34 -0.28 37.12
CA ASP A 800 -4.52 0.54 37.44
C ASP A 800 -4.07 2.00 37.62
N VAL A 801 -4.67 2.92 36.88
CA VAL A 801 -4.41 4.36 36.90
C VAL A 801 -5.32 5.01 37.92
N LYS A 802 -4.76 5.78 38.88
CA LYS A 802 -5.51 6.52 39.89
C LYS A 802 -5.11 7.98 39.89
N PRO A 803 -6.06 8.89 40.28
CA PRO A 803 -5.74 10.28 40.53
C PRO A 803 -4.67 10.44 41.64
N GLY A 804 -3.82 11.45 41.51
CA GLY A 804 -2.75 11.78 42.42
C GLY A 804 -1.38 11.27 41.98
N ALA A 805 -0.32 11.89 42.51
CA ALA A 805 1.07 11.52 42.26
C ALA A 805 1.43 10.16 42.89
N ALA A 806 2.47 9.50 42.36
CA ALA A 806 3.00 8.27 42.96
C ALA A 806 3.76 8.59 44.27
N ASP A 807 3.47 7.86 45.33
CA ASP A 807 4.04 8.10 46.65
C ASP A 807 5.54 7.80 46.76
N ARG A 808 6.10 6.96 45.90
CA ARG A 808 7.50 6.48 45.96
C ARG A 808 8.07 6.09 44.58
N SER A 809 9.40 6.17 44.50
CA SER A 809 10.17 5.58 43.39
C SER A 809 10.32 4.06 43.62
N TYR A 810 10.09 3.26 42.56
CA TYR A 810 10.16 1.79 42.60
C TYR A 810 11.40 1.24 41.83
N GLY A 811 12.35 2.08 41.43
CA GLY A 811 13.50 1.68 40.61
C GLY A 811 14.37 0.59 41.26
N VAL A 812 14.61 0.68 42.56
CA VAL A 812 15.41 -0.30 43.33
C VAL A 812 14.71 -1.66 43.42
N GLN A 813 13.37 -1.67 43.57
CA GLN A 813 12.56 -2.90 43.61
C GLN A 813 12.52 -3.57 42.21
N VAL A 814 12.43 -2.79 41.16
CA VAL A 814 12.51 -3.31 39.78
C VAL A 814 13.89 -3.91 39.48
N ALA A 815 14.97 -3.30 39.98
CA ALA A 815 16.32 -3.83 39.87
C ALA A 815 16.45 -5.20 40.59
N LYS A 816 15.81 -5.37 41.77
CA LYS A 816 15.71 -6.66 42.46
C LYS A 816 15.00 -7.70 41.62
N LEU A 817 13.85 -7.36 41.03
CA LEU A 817 13.10 -8.25 40.13
C LEU A 817 13.89 -8.65 38.88
N ALA A 818 14.72 -7.75 38.38
CA ALA A 818 15.61 -8.02 37.22
C ALA A 818 16.80 -8.90 37.56
N GLY A 819 16.97 -9.31 38.85
CA GLY A 819 18.02 -10.21 39.31
C GLY A 819 19.35 -9.56 39.63
N LEU A 820 19.37 -8.24 39.97
CA LEU A 820 20.57 -7.62 40.52
C LEU A 820 21.00 -8.29 41.82
N PRO A 821 22.32 -8.45 42.08
CA PRO A 821 22.81 -9.02 43.36
C PRO A 821 22.24 -8.28 44.57
N ILE A 822 21.80 -9.02 45.59
CA ILE A 822 21.15 -8.48 46.79
C ILE A 822 21.99 -7.37 47.45
N ALA A 823 23.31 -7.56 47.53
CA ALA A 823 24.22 -6.57 48.10
C ALA A 823 24.21 -5.23 47.31
N ALA A 824 24.04 -5.28 45.97
CA ALA A 824 23.91 -4.08 45.15
C ALA A 824 22.54 -3.40 45.36
N VAL A 825 21.45 -4.19 45.48
CA VAL A 825 20.10 -3.70 45.79
C VAL A 825 20.05 -3.01 47.14
N ASP A 826 20.61 -3.62 48.19
CA ASP A 826 20.65 -3.05 49.55
C ASP A 826 21.48 -1.75 49.58
N ARG A 827 22.60 -1.72 48.84
CA ARG A 827 23.40 -0.49 48.74
C ARG A 827 22.66 0.60 48.01
N ALA A 828 21.98 0.26 46.92
CA ALA A 828 21.16 1.21 46.16
C ALA A 828 20.04 1.81 46.99
N ARG A 829 19.38 0.99 47.87
CA ARG A 829 18.35 1.47 48.81
C ARG A 829 18.94 2.46 49.81
N ALA A 830 20.07 2.14 50.43
CA ALA A 830 20.71 3.04 51.38
C ALA A 830 21.19 4.36 50.75
N VAL A 831 21.60 4.32 49.49
CA VAL A 831 21.96 5.55 48.73
C VAL A 831 20.72 6.37 48.41
N LEU A 832 19.62 5.73 47.99
CA LEU A 832 18.36 6.40 47.66
C LEU A 832 17.79 7.11 48.89
N GLU A 833 17.70 6.43 50.03
CA GLU A 833 17.25 7.03 51.33
C GLU A 833 18.07 8.25 51.74
N ARG A 834 19.37 8.22 51.46
CA ARG A 834 20.26 9.37 51.72
C ARG A 834 19.98 10.54 50.78
N LEU A 835 19.81 10.24 49.45
CA LEU A 835 19.52 11.28 48.47
C LEU A 835 18.15 11.92 48.72
N GLU A 836 17.14 11.13 49.08
CA GLU A 836 15.80 11.62 49.39
C GLU A 836 15.83 12.50 50.69
N SER A 837 16.61 12.12 51.73
CA SER A 837 16.75 12.92 52.92
C SER A 837 17.51 14.24 52.71
N ASP A 838 18.50 14.24 51.80
CA ASP A 838 19.26 15.45 51.45
C ASP A 838 18.39 16.41 50.60
N SER A 839 17.49 15.89 49.74
CA SER A 839 16.57 16.70 48.93
C SER A 839 15.47 17.37 49.78
N VAL A 840 14.93 16.71 50.79
CA VAL A 840 13.96 17.30 51.74
C VAL A 840 14.57 18.49 52.50
N ASN A 841 15.88 18.44 52.82
CA ASN A 841 16.58 19.56 53.45
C ASN A 841 16.90 20.73 52.50
N ALA A 842 16.94 20.50 51.19
CA ALA A 842 17.13 21.53 50.15
C ALA A 842 15.83 22.19 49.68
N ALA A 843 14.68 21.54 49.86
CA ALA A 843 13.35 22.02 49.43
C ALA A 843 12.77 23.20 50.24
N SER A 844 13.54 23.79 51.21
CA SER A 844 13.12 24.99 51.92
C SER A 844 13.55 26.31 51.27
N ALA A 845 14.02 26.30 50.01
CA ALA A 845 14.17 27.51 49.23
C ALA A 845 12.88 27.72 48.39
N PRO A 846 12.28 28.93 48.39
CA PRO A 846 11.06 29.17 47.60
C PRO A 846 11.37 29.02 46.12
N ILE A 847 10.90 27.92 45.50
CA ILE A 847 10.84 27.74 44.07
C ILE A 847 9.65 28.54 43.56
N GLY A 848 9.79 29.85 43.62
CA GLY A 848 8.85 30.85 43.12
C GLY A 848 9.58 31.79 42.16
N LEU A 849 10.23 31.24 41.15
CA LEU A 849 10.56 32.05 39.97
C LEU A 849 9.51 31.76 38.92
N PRO A 850 8.65 32.73 38.55
CA PRO A 850 7.86 32.66 37.36
C PRO A 850 8.84 32.69 36.19
N LEU A 851 9.19 31.52 35.64
CA LEU A 851 10.11 31.37 34.51
C LEU A 851 9.50 31.86 33.21
N PHE A 852 8.20 32.12 33.20
CA PHE A 852 7.46 32.74 32.08
C PHE A 852 6.40 33.72 32.60
N THR A 853 6.77 34.69 33.46
CA THR A 853 6.29 35.99 33.03
C THR A 853 6.97 36.16 31.67
N ALA A 854 6.24 35.90 30.60
CA ALA A 854 6.57 36.49 29.34
C ALA A 854 6.98 37.92 29.71
N ALA A 855 8.26 38.23 29.53
CA ALA A 855 8.56 39.53 29.05
C ALA A 855 7.71 39.57 27.78
N VAL A 856 6.46 40.05 27.92
CA VAL A 856 5.84 40.82 26.88
C VAL A 856 6.95 41.82 26.62
N ALA A 857 7.72 41.60 25.59
CA ALA A 857 8.71 42.50 25.11
C ALA A 857 7.93 43.81 25.05
N ALA A 858 8.19 44.68 26.03
CA ALA A 858 7.57 46.00 26.06
C ALA A 858 7.81 46.46 24.69
N PRO A 859 6.79 46.86 23.87
CA PRO A 859 6.93 47.14 22.50
C PRO A 859 8.19 48.00 22.38
N GLU A 860 9.24 47.44 21.75
CA GLU A 860 10.53 48.12 21.64
C GLU A 860 10.19 49.49 21.16
N LYS A 861 10.53 50.52 21.97
CA LYS A 861 10.31 51.92 21.52
C LYS A 861 10.94 51.97 20.14
N PRO A 862 10.17 52.33 19.10
CA PRO A 862 10.69 52.30 17.73
C PRO A 862 12.05 53.00 17.74
N SER A 863 13.04 52.37 17.18
CA SER A 863 14.41 52.90 17.13
C SER A 863 14.42 54.26 16.43
N ALA A 864 15.43 55.07 16.67
CA ALA A 864 15.59 56.34 15.96
C ALA A 864 15.60 56.15 14.43
N LEU A 865 15.99 54.94 13.94
CA LEU A 865 15.93 54.55 12.56
C LEU A 865 14.49 54.24 12.11
N ASP A 866 13.69 53.54 12.89
CA ASP A 866 12.29 53.22 12.57
C ASP A 866 11.42 54.48 12.57
N LEU A 867 11.66 55.41 13.50
CA LEU A 867 10.97 56.69 13.56
C LEU A 867 11.38 57.59 12.38
N ALA A 868 12.62 57.53 11.92
CA ALA A 868 13.08 58.29 10.76
C ALA A 868 12.46 57.74 9.48
N LEU A 869 12.41 56.41 9.29
CA LEU A 869 11.79 55.77 8.16
C LEU A 869 10.27 55.98 8.10
N ALA A 870 9.57 55.93 9.24
CA ALA A 870 8.11 56.12 9.31
C ALA A 870 7.65 57.55 8.97
N ARG A 871 8.55 58.56 9.05
CA ARG A 871 8.27 59.96 8.72
C ARG A 871 8.66 60.36 7.31
N LEU A 872 9.12 59.39 6.51
CA LEU A 872 9.69 59.66 5.20
C LEU A 872 8.59 59.59 4.13
N ASP A 873 8.39 60.72 3.44
CA ASP A 873 7.59 60.76 2.24
C ASP A 873 8.51 60.58 1.02
N VAL A 874 8.60 59.36 0.55
CA VAL A 874 9.55 58.94 -0.51
C VAL A 874 9.24 59.63 -1.83
N ASP A 875 7.97 59.92 -2.11
CA ASP A 875 7.52 60.48 -3.38
C ASP A 875 7.84 61.98 -3.52
N SER A 876 8.14 62.65 -2.41
CA SER A 876 8.50 64.08 -2.37
C SER A 876 10.00 64.35 -2.48
N LEU A 877 10.87 63.31 -2.49
CA LEU A 877 12.33 63.48 -2.47
C LEU A 877 12.94 63.59 -3.86
N THR A 878 13.83 64.60 -4.00
CA THR A 878 14.73 64.65 -5.17
C THR A 878 15.86 63.60 -5.03
N PRO A 879 16.48 63.13 -6.16
CA PRO A 879 17.54 62.14 -6.12
C PRO A 879 18.72 62.48 -5.22
N ARG A 880 19.06 63.76 -5.09
CA ARG A 880 20.15 64.25 -4.20
C ARG A 880 19.75 64.18 -2.73
N GLN A 881 18.54 64.57 -2.40
CA GLN A 881 17.99 64.44 -1.04
C GLN A 881 17.84 62.97 -0.61
N ALA A 882 17.45 62.05 -1.53
CA ALA A 882 17.39 60.63 -1.25
C ALA A 882 18.77 60.05 -0.93
N LEU A 883 19.83 60.47 -1.62
CA LEU A 883 21.20 60.03 -1.37
C LEU A 883 21.72 60.54 -0.01
N ASP A 884 21.51 61.82 0.30
CA ASP A 884 21.92 62.43 1.57
C ASP A 884 21.20 61.76 2.74
N LEU A 885 19.94 61.44 2.56
CA LEU A 885 19.13 60.71 3.56
C LEU A 885 19.56 59.27 3.77
N LEU A 886 19.98 58.58 2.69
CA LEU A 886 20.54 57.21 2.81
C LEU A 886 21.84 57.20 3.63
N TYR A 887 22.68 58.25 3.50
CA TYR A 887 23.88 58.40 4.35
C TYR A 887 23.51 58.65 5.82
N GLU A 888 22.48 59.44 6.08
CA GLU A 888 21.99 59.70 7.45
C GLU A 888 21.40 58.42 8.11
N LEU A 889 20.57 57.66 7.39
CA LEU A 889 20.00 56.40 7.83
C LEU A 889 21.09 55.34 8.06
N ASN A 890 22.11 55.28 7.19
CA ASN A 890 23.25 54.37 7.37
C ASN A 890 24.11 54.78 8.60
N GLY A 891 24.24 56.06 8.90
CA GLY A 891 24.86 56.53 10.13
C GLY A 891 24.09 56.02 11.37
N LYS A 892 22.76 56.23 11.42
CA LYS A 892 21.88 55.77 12.49
C LYS A 892 21.84 54.25 12.62
N ALA A 893 22.04 53.49 11.54
CA ALA A 893 22.14 52.03 11.56
C ALA A 893 23.48 51.56 12.13
N LYS A 894 24.59 52.24 11.85
CA LYS A 894 25.91 51.90 12.40
C LYS A 894 26.03 52.19 13.89
N ASP A 895 25.37 53.24 14.39
CA ASP A 895 25.31 53.55 15.83
C ASP A 895 24.56 52.45 16.66
N LYS A 896 23.83 51.54 15.99
CA LYS A 896 23.12 50.44 16.65
C LYS A 896 23.96 49.15 16.71
N ILE A 897 25.06 49.07 15.93
CA ILE A 897 25.90 47.85 15.81
C ILE A 897 27.21 48.03 16.61
N GLY A 898 27.55 49.21 17.07
CA GLY A 898 28.64 49.52 18.02
C GLY A 898 28.08 49.57 19.42
#